data_c577a072f638506405f19176f7b6a196
#
_entry.id   c577a072f638506405f19176f7b6a196
#
_cell.length_a   1.000
_cell.length_b   1.000
_cell.length_c   1.000
_cell.angle_alpha   90.00
_cell.angle_beta   90.00
_cell.angle_gamma   90.00
#
_symmetry.space_group_name_H-M   'P 1'
#
loop_
_entity.id
_entity.type
_entity.pdbx_description
1 polymer ?
#
loop_
_entity_poly.entity_id
_entity_poly.type
_entity_poly.pdbx_seq_one_letter_code
_entity_poly.pdbx_strand_id
1 'polypeptide(L)'
;MLKVSEMKGVAFNGREMGYVPPEKLRISKKLKLHTKSSKKLDPITYEVIRHSLWNVNEEHGATIQRLSGSPVAMYALDLNPSILTEDGEFVYFGPYMQYMSGVTDTQVKWILENRSENPGIKDGDMFLANDPWVGAAHQQDVMLICPVFHEGELFCWVTNCLHQYDIGGITPSSFCMSAKDAFEEGILIPPVKIVEGGEIRKDIEDLYLRSSRKPASVALDFRAQLAGNTTAKERIESLLRKYGGDTVKAVMRKILNDSEAAFLDKMSRLPDGVWRDRTYVECSRPGDRRSHQVQLTLRKAGNTLIFENDGTADQEGAMNATFSGWRGSIMVALNQLLCWDQYFAIGGALRHVKFDPTPGTMNCANFPASVSTAPVQAMEISLYPAYNVLAKMIYADDQMRKDIMCIGGTSQWPATIFRGKDQWGENFGYILVDPIGGAIGAFSTGDGISTGGQSRTPICKLPNIEHTEQTFPVLFLYRKELVDSGGAGLNRGGMSAETCFVPHNTPTITHDTLSSGNAVPTSTGMMGGYPATVNIYKFKKDTDILKRLKASNLPSDISEVPGREVTLELRQQNFQQDPSDVYSVVWTGGGGYGDPLARDPQRVAEDVNDHRAVSLAAARDIYGVVLKPNGTVDDPATQALRAEVFARRKRYPVNGKSGSVPQKLAGKVFKEITENLTLQYPEAGKTNKTGLRWSCRHCHTDLGSAKENYKLGCARHDAPITAANPNIGDWKRYVDEEPSFRQFFCPGCGHLIENEIARTIDPLLEDIQIKL
;
A
#
# COMPACT_ATOMS: atom_id res chain seq x y z
N MET A 1 -4.56 -13.19 46.42
CA MET A 1 -5.17 -12.98 45.06
C MET A 1 -4.26 -12.02 44.33
N LEU A 2 -3.67 -12.45 43.19
CA LEU A 2 -3.00 -11.53 42.26
C LEU A 2 -4.02 -10.51 41.78
N LYS A 3 -3.67 -9.23 41.81
CA LYS A 3 -4.52 -8.20 41.20
C LYS A 3 -4.63 -8.48 39.71
N VAL A 4 -5.80 -8.26 39.12
CA VAL A 4 -6.01 -8.44 37.67
C VAL A 4 -4.98 -7.65 36.85
N SER A 5 -4.54 -6.48 37.35
CA SER A 5 -3.43 -5.67 36.79
C SER A 5 -2.06 -6.33 36.86
N GLU A 6 -1.90 -7.41 37.65
CA GLU A 6 -0.66 -8.18 37.77
C GLU A 6 -0.70 -9.47 36.95
N MET A 7 -1.86 -9.81 36.38
CA MET A 7 -2.05 -10.94 35.46
C MET A 7 -1.45 -10.55 34.10
N LYS A 8 -0.15 -10.84 33.93
CA LYS A 8 0.57 -10.66 32.67
C LYS A 8 0.19 -11.72 31.64
N GLY A 9 -1.08 -11.94 31.46
CA GLY A 9 -1.60 -12.90 30.48
C GLY A 9 -2.13 -12.25 29.21
N VAL A 10 -2.06 -10.93 29.11
CA VAL A 10 -2.58 -10.19 27.97
C VAL A 10 -1.48 -10.01 26.94
N ALA A 11 -1.76 -10.38 25.70
CA ALA A 11 -0.79 -10.38 24.60
C ALA A 11 -0.10 -9.02 24.36
N PHE A 12 -0.71 -7.92 24.74
CA PHE A 12 -0.26 -6.54 24.48
C PHE A 12 0.08 -5.74 25.76
N ASN A 13 0.46 -6.41 26.84
CA ASN A 13 0.92 -5.77 28.09
C ASN A 13 -0.03 -4.69 28.67
N GLY A 14 -1.35 -4.86 28.48
CA GLY A 14 -2.38 -3.95 29.01
C GLY A 14 -2.56 -2.65 28.22
N ARG A 15 -1.93 -2.49 27.07
CA ARG A 15 -2.22 -1.38 26.15
C ARG A 15 -3.32 -1.78 25.19
N GLU A 16 -4.40 -1.03 25.15
CA GLU A 16 -5.54 -1.34 24.26
C GLU A 16 -5.17 -1.26 22.77
N MET A 17 -4.26 -0.36 22.40
CA MET A 17 -3.74 -0.22 21.04
C MET A 17 -2.76 -1.32 20.61
N GLY A 18 -2.40 -2.24 21.51
CA GLY A 18 -1.44 -3.30 21.25
C GLY A 18 -0.03 -3.04 21.76
N TYR A 19 0.89 -3.94 21.41
CA TYR A 19 2.28 -3.92 21.84
C TYR A 19 3.09 -2.88 21.07
N VAL A 20 3.67 -1.96 21.81
CA VAL A 20 4.71 -1.03 21.31
C VAL A 20 6.01 -1.38 22.02
N PRO A 21 7.05 -1.80 21.28
CA PRO A 21 8.34 -2.16 21.88
C PRO A 21 8.90 -0.99 22.69
N PRO A 22 9.40 -1.24 23.93
CA PRO A 22 10.10 -0.22 24.69
C PRO A 22 11.49 0.06 24.08
N GLU A 23 12.07 1.23 24.39
CA GLU A 23 13.43 1.57 23.94
C GLU A 23 14.47 0.53 24.42
N LYS A 24 14.26 -0.07 25.59
CA LYS A 24 15.11 -1.11 26.15
C LYS A 24 14.28 -2.34 26.50
N LEU A 25 14.56 -3.45 25.81
CA LEU A 25 13.90 -4.73 26.04
C LEU A 25 14.29 -5.32 27.40
N ARG A 26 13.33 -5.99 28.04
CA ARG A 26 13.52 -6.76 29.28
C ARG A 26 13.71 -8.23 28.91
N ILE A 27 14.95 -8.64 28.68
CA ILE A 27 15.30 -10.00 28.28
C ILE A 27 15.80 -10.78 29.51
N SER A 28 15.37 -12.02 29.66
CA SER A 28 15.84 -12.90 30.75
C SER A 28 17.33 -13.10 30.67
N LYS A 29 18.01 -13.02 31.82
CA LYS A 29 19.46 -13.29 31.94
C LYS A 29 19.84 -14.75 31.58
N LYS A 30 18.87 -15.67 31.52
CA LYS A 30 19.08 -17.07 31.11
C LYS A 30 19.34 -17.18 29.61
N LEU A 31 18.81 -16.24 28.81
CA LEU A 31 19.06 -16.18 27.37
C LEU A 31 20.33 -15.37 27.10
N LYS A 32 21.32 -16.04 26.57
CA LYS A 32 22.57 -15.39 26.16
C LYS A 32 22.44 -14.93 24.73
N LEU A 33 22.79 -13.67 24.46
CA LEU A 33 22.78 -13.06 23.13
C LEU A 33 24.20 -12.98 22.58
N HIS A 34 24.40 -13.42 21.34
CA HIS A 34 25.69 -13.30 20.64
C HIS A 34 25.89 -11.88 20.13
N THR A 35 26.53 -11.05 20.96
CA THR A 35 26.76 -9.62 20.65
C THR A 35 28.18 -9.33 20.18
N LYS A 36 29.09 -10.30 20.23
CA LYS A 36 30.46 -10.14 19.78
C LYS A 36 30.52 -9.93 18.25
N SER A 37 31.43 -9.10 17.81
CA SER A 37 31.67 -8.87 16.39
C SER A 37 33.14 -8.59 16.12
N SER A 38 33.63 -9.03 14.96
CA SER A 38 34.99 -8.75 14.49
C SER A 38 35.22 -7.24 14.33
N LYS A 39 36.35 -6.74 14.82
CA LYS A 39 36.76 -5.33 14.68
C LYS A 39 37.31 -5.01 13.29
N LYS A 40 37.76 -6.01 12.55
CA LYS A 40 38.29 -5.88 11.18
C LYS A 40 37.46 -6.75 10.26
N LEU A 41 36.98 -6.16 9.21
CA LEU A 41 36.18 -6.82 8.18
C LEU A 41 36.80 -6.51 6.82
N ASP A 42 37.26 -7.56 6.13
CA ASP A 42 37.74 -7.47 4.78
C ASP A 42 36.60 -7.09 3.83
N PRO A 43 36.80 -6.12 2.89
CA PRO A 43 35.74 -5.67 1.99
C PRO A 43 35.14 -6.79 1.12
N ILE A 44 35.95 -7.75 0.66
CA ILE A 44 35.47 -8.87 -0.17
C ILE A 44 34.60 -9.80 0.68
N THR A 45 35.06 -10.14 1.88
CA THR A 45 34.29 -10.94 2.84
C THR A 45 32.98 -10.26 3.21
N TYR A 46 32.98 -8.93 3.38
CA TYR A 46 31.76 -8.15 3.62
C TYR A 46 30.75 -8.33 2.47
N GLU A 47 31.14 -8.09 1.24
CA GLU A 47 30.25 -8.20 0.10
C GLU A 47 29.73 -9.63 -0.12
N VAL A 48 30.59 -10.63 0.03
CA VAL A 48 30.21 -12.03 -0.11
C VAL A 48 29.14 -12.42 0.93
N ILE A 49 29.34 -12.06 2.21
CA ILE A 49 28.38 -12.41 3.27
C ILE A 49 27.10 -11.57 3.12
N ARG A 50 27.22 -10.28 2.80
CA ARG A 50 26.08 -9.38 2.58
C ARG A 50 25.14 -9.92 1.51
N HIS A 51 25.67 -10.29 0.34
CA HIS A 51 24.89 -10.88 -0.74
C HIS A 51 24.39 -12.28 -0.41
N SER A 52 25.16 -13.05 0.37
CA SER A 52 24.70 -14.36 0.84
C SER A 52 23.49 -14.24 1.78
N LEU A 53 23.47 -13.27 2.70
CA LEU A 53 22.31 -13.02 3.58
C LEU A 53 21.09 -12.57 2.77
N TRP A 54 21.26 -11.73 1.74
CA TRP A 54 20.18 -11.39 0.83
C TRP A 54 19.64 -12.64 0.12
N ASN A 55 20.52 -13.45 -0.46
CA ASN A 55 20.12 -14.68 -1.15
C ASN A 55 19.45 -15.69 -0.22
N VAL A 56 19.84 -15.77 1.06
CA VAL A 56 19.14 -16.59 2.06
C VAL A 56 17.68 -16.18 2.17
N ASN A 57 17.43 -14.88 2.20
CA ASN A 57 16.07 -14.34 2.31
C ASN A 57 15.24 -14.62 1.04
N GLU A 58 15.85 -14.50 -0.14
CA GLU A 58 15.21 -14.86 -1.42
C GLU A 58 14.88 -16.36 -1.50
N GLU A 59 15.86 -17.24 -1.14
CA GLU A 59 15.67 -18.69 -1.14
C GLU A 59 14.57 -19.11 -0.13
N HIS A 60 14.51 -18.43 1.01
CA HIS A 60 13.47 -18.60 2.02
C HIS A 60 12.07 -18.40 1.43
N GLY A 61 11.83 -17.24 0.81
CA GLY A 61 10.54 -16.93 0.20
C GLY A 61 10.20 -17.85 -0.97
N ALA A 62 11.18 -18.15 -1.84
CA ALA A 62 10.99 -19.07 -2.94
C ALA A 62 10.65 -20.50 -2.49
N THR A 63 11.18 -20.94 -1.36
CA THR A 63 10.85 -22.26 -0.76
C THR A 63 9.38 -22.29 -0.35
N ILE A 64 8.89 -21.24 0.34
CA ILE A 64 7.48 -21.16 0.74
C ILE A 64 6.58 -21.13 -0.50
N GLN A 65 6.87 -20.28 -1.47
CA GLN A 65 6.08 -20.15 -2.70
C GLN A 65 5.92 -21.48 -3.44
N ARG A 66 6.99 -22.28 -3.51
CA ARG A 66 7.00 -23.56 -4.26
C ARG A 66 6.27 -24.69 -3.53
N LEU A 67 6.21 -24.64 -2.22
CA LEU A 67 5.59 -25.67 -1.39
C LEU A 67 4.16 -25.35 -0.99
N SER A 68 3.75 -24.09 -1.01
CA SER A 68 2.37 -23.68 -0.72
C SER A 68 1.43 -24.13 -1.84
N GLY A 69 0.22 -24.54 -1.46
CA GLY A 69 -0.88 -24.83 -2.37
C GLY A 69 -1.86 -23.67 -2.55
N SER A 70 -1.65 -22.56 -1.85
CA SER A 70 -2.54 -21.40 -1.90
C SER A 70 -2.28 -20.54 -3.13
N PRO A 71 -3.29 -20.23 -3.99
CA PRO A 71 -3.14 -19.27 -5.10
C PRO A 71 -2.67 -17.88 -4.65
N VAL A 72 -3.04 -17.47 -3.45
CA VAL A 72 -2.63 -16.18 -2.87
C VAL A 72 -1.12 -16.18 -2.61
N ALA A 73 -0.57 -17.26 -2.06
CA ALA A 73 0.87 -17.41 -1.90
C ALA A 73 1.60 -17.54 -3.24
N MET A 74 1.05 -18.26 -4.21
CA MET A 74 1.72 -18.54 -5.48
C MET A 74 1.77 -17.34 -6.43
N TYR A 75 0.71 -16.54 -6.51
CA TYR A 75 0.57 -15.44 -7.48
C TYR A 75 0.64 -14.06 -6.82
N ALA A 76 -0.15 -13.83 -5.78
CA ALA A 76 -0.07 -12.58 -5.04
C ALA A 76 1.21 -12.45 -4.23
N LEU A 77 1.92 -13.58 -3.99
CA LEU A 77 3.11 -13.63 -3.15
C LEU A 77 2.83 -13.04 -1.76
N ASP A 78 1.66 -13.40 -1.22
CA ASP A 78 1.16 -12.91 0.06
C ASP A 78 1.87 -13.63 1.22
N LEU A 79 3.16 -13.45 1.23
CA LEU A 79 4.13 -13.97 2.19
C LEU A 79 5.30 -13.01 2.29
N ASN A 80 6.06 -13.05 3.38
CA ASN A 80 7.36 -12.36 3.40
C ASN A 80 8.33 -12.95 4.42
N PRO A 81 9.56 -13.29 4.02
CA PRO A 81 10.63 -13.69 4.91
C PRO A 81 11.40 -12.49 5.47
N SER A 82 12.06 -12.68 6.62
CA SER A 82 12.93 -11.64 7.19
C SER A 82 14.09 -12.27 7.96
N ILE A 83 15.19 -11.51 8.04
CA ILE A 83 16.35 -11.80 8.90
C ILE A 83 16.51 -10.63 9.86
N LEU A 84 16.54 -10.92 11.17
CA LEU A 84 16.70 -9.91 12.21
C LEU A 84 17.92 -10.25 13.11
N THR A 85 18.50 -9.25 13.74
CA THR A 85 19.55 -9.43 14.73
C THR A 85 19.04 -10.15 15.99
N GLU A 86 19.93 -10.51 16.90
CA GLU A 86 19.59 -11.14 18.18
C GLU A 86 18.60 -10.37 19.04
N ASP A 87 18.58 -9.06 18.89
CA ASP A 87 17.67 -8.13 19.62
C ASP A 87 16.49 -7.59 18.78
N GLY A 88 16.34 -8.11 17.55
CA GLY A 88 15.18 -7.85 16.72
C GLY A 88 15.26 -6.59 15.84
N GLU A 89 16.45 -6.12 15.45
CA GLU A 89 16.61 -5.15 14.38
C GLU A 89 16.58 -5.84 13.00
N PHE A 90 15.91 -5.26 12.00
CA PHE A 90 15.90 -5.81 10.65
C PHE A 90 17.27 -5.72 9.99
N VAL A 91 17.84 -6.87 9.61
CA VAL A 91 18.96 -6.93 8.67
C VAL A 91 18.42 -6.84 7.25
N TYR A 92 17.51 -7.74 6.90
CA TYR A 92 16.78 -7.73 5.63
C TYR A 92 15.36 -8.24 5.80
N PHE A 93 14.44 -7.75 4.96
CA PHE A 93 13.17 -8.42 4.70
C PHE A 93 12.97 -8.59 3.19
N GLY A 94 12.07 -9.50 2.79
CA GLY A 94 11.90 -9.89 1.41
C GLY A 94 11.11 -8.87 0.57
N PRO A 95 11.21 -8.95 -0.76
CA PRO A 95 10.48 -8.08 -1.69
C PRO A 95 9.05 -8.55 -1.96
N TYR A 96 8.54 -9.49 -1.16
CA TYR A 96 7.19 -10.04 -1.27
C TYR A 96 6.14 -9.08 -0.69
N MET A 97 5.19 -9.55 0.11
CA MET A 97 4.20 -8.67 0.76
C MET A 97 4.86 -7.87 1.91
N GLN A 98 5.25 -6.63 1.62
CA GLN A 98 6.09 -5.82 2.50
C GLN A 98 5.42 -5.37 3.79
N TYR A 99 4.08 -5.28 3.86
CA TYR A 99 3.37 -5.04 5.12
C TYR A 99 3.77 -6.01 6.22
N MET A 100 3.85 -7.31 5.87
CA MET A 100 4.06 -8.40 6.82
C MET A 100 5.42 -8.32 7.46
N SER A 101 6.45 -8.04 6.67
CA SER A 101 7.80 -7.86 7.23
C SER A 101 7.90 -6.63 8.10
N GLY A 102 7.20 -5.56 7.73
CA GLY A 102 7.23 -4.31 8.45
C GLY A 102 6.79 -4.39 9.92
N VAL A 103 6.25 -5.53 10.35
CA VAL A 103 5.75 -5.74 11.71
C VAL A 103 6.42 -6.90 12.45
N THR A 104 7.24 -7.69 11.78
CA THR A 104 7.87 -8.89 12.36
C THR A 104 8.82 -8.56 13.50
N ASP A 105 9.51 -7.43 13.45
CA ASP A 105 10.41 -6.99 14.53
C ASP A 105 9.67 -6.77 15.85
N THR A 106 8.41 -6.32 15.79
CA THR A 106 7.58 -6.16 17.00
C THR A 106 7.28 -7.50 17.64
N GLN A 107 6.98 -8.54 16.86
CA GLN A 107 6.76 -9.88 17.38
C GLN A 107 8.02 -10.51 17.98
N VAL A 108 9.17 -10.34 17.33
CA VAL A 108 10.46 -10.81 17.87
C VAL A 108 10.77 -10.13 19.19
N LYS A 109 10.60 -8.81 19.28
CA LYS A 109 10.80 -8.05 20.51
C LYS A 109 9.83 -8.47 21.62
N TRP A 110 8.57 -8.73 21.25
CA TRP A 110 7.59 -9.25 22.19
C TRP A 110 7.98 -10.65 22.73
N ILE A 111 8.47 -11.54 21.86
CA ILE A 111 8.99 -12.87 22.26
C ILE A 111 10.17 -12.73 23.21
N LEU A 112 11.11 -11.85 22.90
CA LEU A 112 12.26 -11.58 23.78
C LEU A 112 11.83 -11.12 25.17
N GLU A 113 10.84 -10.24 25.27
CA GLU A 113 10.33 -9.75 26.56
C GLU A 113 9.45 -10.75 27.31
N ASN A 114 8.61 -11.50 26.61
CA ASN A 114 7.53 -12.26 27.23
C ASN A 114 7.76 -13.78 27.21
N ARG A 115 8.75 -14.27 26.45
CA ARG A 115 9.05 -15.72 26.31
C ARG A 115 10.49 -16.08 26.66
N SER A 116 11.38 -15.13 26.84
CA SER A 116 12.80 -15.44 27.13
C SER A 116 13.01 -16.16 28.45
N GLU A 117 12.10 -16.03 29.42
CA GLU A 117 12.18 -16.74 30.70
C GLU A 117 11.25 -17.97 30.75
N ASN A 118 10.03 -17.82 30.36
CA ASN A 118 8.99 -18.87 30.37
C ASN A 118 8.18 -18.79 29.06
N PRO A 119 8.20 -19.81 28.22
CA PRO A 119 8.83 -21.13 28.37
C PRO A 119 10.34 -21.18 28.12
N GLY A 120 10.99 -20.05 27.88
CA GLY A 120 12.38 -19.94 27.46
C GLY A 120 12.50 -20.01 25.92
N ILE A 121 13.67 -19.62 25.39
CA ILE A 121 14.01 -19.65 23.97
C ILE A 121 15.25 -20.52 23.83
N LYS A 122 15.19 -21.57 22.99
CA LYS A 122 16.25 -22.53 22.80
C LYS A 122 16.51 -22.81 21.32
N ASP A 123 17.64 -23.38 21.01
CA ASP A 123 17.88 -23.88 19.64
C ASP A 123 16.89 -24.99 19.28
N GLY A 124 16.42 -24.97 18.03
CA GLY A 124 15.39 -25.87 17.54
C GLY A 124 13.96 -25.44 17.83
N ASP A 125 13.74 -24.31 18.54
CA ASP A 125 12.39 -23.77 18.76
C ASP A 125 11.90 -23.01 17.54
N MET A 126 10.55 -22.97 17.32
CA MET A 126 9.88 -21.99 16.48
C MET A 126 8.57 -21.53 17.14
N PHE A 127 8.25 -20.28 16.95
CA PHE A 127 7.04 -19.65 17.48
C PHE A 127 6.05 -19.37 16.38
N LEU A 128 4.78 -19.78 16.58
CA LEU A 128 3.63 -19.44 15.75
C LEU A 128 2.91 -18.24 16.34
N ALA A 129 2.48 -17.28 15.52
CA ALA A 129 1.71 -16.13 15.96
C ALA A 129 0.86 -15.55 14.84
N ASN A 130 -0.31 -15.01 15.19
CA ASN A 130 -1.13 -14.23 14.27
C ASN A 130 -1.90 -13.09 14.95
N ASP A 131 -1.48 -12.70 16.16
CA ASP A 131 -2.18 -11.65 16.92
C ASP A 131 -1.85 -10.25 16.35
N PRO A 132 -2.85 -9.50 15.80
CA PRO A 132 -2.63 -8.17 15.23
C PRO A 132 -2.16 -7.13 16.25
N TRP A 133 -2.49 -7.29 17.54
CA TRP A 133 -2.02 -6.40 18.60
C TRP A 133 -0.62 -6.72 19.10
N VAL A 134 0.01 -7.77 18.54
CA VAL A 134 1.41 -8.13 18.81
C VAL A 134 2.29 -7.90 17.59
N GLY A 135 1.73 -7.93 16.37
CA GLY A 135 2.53 -7.69 15.19
C GLY A 135 2.05 -8.35 13.90
N ALA A 136 0.87 -8.98 13.88
CA ALA A 136 0.27 -9.40 12.61
C ALA A 136 -0.49 -8.23 11.95
N ALA A 137 -0.71 -8.29 10.64
CA ALA A 137 -1.52 -7.31 9.94
C ALA A 137 -3.02 -7.55 10.20
N HIS A 138 -3.45 -8.80 10.07
CA HIS A 138 -4.72 -9.36 10.52
C HIS A 138 -4.51 -10.82 10.91
N GLN A 139 -5.54 -11.50 11.40
CA GLN A 139 -5.37 -12.87 11.92
C GLN A 139 -5.01 -13.90 10.85
N GLN A 140 -5.35 -13.67 9.57
CA GLN A 140 -4.99 -14.57 8.47
C GLN A 140 -3.47 -14.57 8.18
N ASP A 141 -2.75 -13.52 8.58
CA ASP A 141 -1.31 -13.40 8.39
C ASP A 141 -0.56 -14.12 9.51
N VAL A 142 -0.28 -15.39 9.28
CA VAL A 142 0.33 -16.26 10.27
C VAL A 142 1.85 -16.23 10.15
N MET A 143 2.49 -15.86 11.26
CA MET A 143 3.95 -15.75 11.37
C MET A 143 4.55 -17.04 11.91
N LEU A 144 5.70 -17.45 11.37
CA LEU A 144 6.54 -18.47 11.95
C LEU A 144 7.93 -17.89 12.21
N ILE A 145 8.36 -17.88 13.49
CA ILE A 145 9.52 -17.13 13.98
C ILE A 145 10.51 -18.13 14.57
N CYS A 146 11.72 -18.19 14.00
CA CYS A 146 12.75 -19.18 14.35
C CYS A 146 14.01 -18.49 14.88
N PRO A 147 14.42 -18.73 16.14
CA PRO A 147 15.71 -18.30 16.65
C PRO A 147 16.84 -19.16 16.06
N VAL A 148 17.93 -18.53 15.67
CA VAL A 148 19.16 -19.20 15.23
C VAL A 148 20.22 -19.02 16.29
N PHE A 149 20.78 -20.14 16.79
CA PHE A 149 21.79 -20.15 17.82
C PHE A 149 23.18 -20.44 17.23
N HIS A 150 24.20 -19.89 17.87
CA HIS A 150 25.60 -20.17 17.60
C HIS A 150 26.36 -20.34 18.93
N GLU A 151 27.00 -21.47 19.13
CA GLU A 151 27.76 -21.81 20.36
C GLU A 151 26.96 -21.59 21.67
N GLY A 152 25.64 -21.87 21.62
CA GLY A 152 24.73 -21.75 22.77
C GLY A 152 24.24 -20.32 23.05
N GLU A 153 24.55 -19.36 22.20
CA GLU A 153 24.06 -17.98 22.24
C GLU A 153 23.07 -17.70 21.10
N LEU A 154 22.02 -16.95 21.36
CA LEU A 154 21.09 -16.51 20.32
C LEU A 154 21.80 -15.55 19.36
N PHE A 155 21.94 -15.97 18.10
CA PHE A 155 22.70 -15.24 17.10
C PHE A 155 21.85 -14.27 16.29
N CYS A 156 20.71 -14.74 15.78
CA CYS A 156 19.79 -13.95 14.98
C CYS A 156 18.42 -14.64 14.92
N TRP A 157 17.48 -14.04 14.18
CA TRP A 157 16.17 -14.61 13.90
C TRP A 157 15.98 -14.74 12.40
N VAL A 158 15.38 -15.84 11.96
CA VAL A 158 14.76 -15.99 10.65
C VAL A 158 13.26 -16.13 10.84
N THR A 159 12.48 -15.41 10.06
CA THR A 159 11.04 -15.36 10.24
C THR A 159 10.37 -15.36 8.89
N ASN A 160 9.16 -15.86 8.83
CA ASN A 160 8.30 -15.66 7.68
C ASN A 160 6.86 -15.41 8.12
N CYS A 161 6.13 -14.74 7.26
CA CYS A 161 4.69 -14.61 7.34
C CYS A 161 4.07 -15.21 6.07
N LEU A 162 2.90 -15.80 6.20
CA LEU A 162 2.12 -16.33 5.09
C LEU A 162 0.63 -16.14 5.37
N HIS A 163 -0.06 -15.50 4.42
CA HIS A 163 -1.51 -15.38 4.45
C HIS A 163 -2.17 -16.76 4.31
N GLN A 164 -2.93 -17.17 5.32
CA GLN A 164 -3.58 -18.47 5.38
C GLN A 164 -4.92 -18.46 4.65
N TYR A 165 -5.25 -19.56 4.03
CA TYR A 165 -6.45 -19.74 3.24
C TYR A 165 -7.75 -19.59 4.06
N ASP A 166 -7.78 -20.11 5.28
CA ASP A 166 -8.90 -20.02 6.23
C ASP A 166 -8.41 -20.33 7.65
N ILE A 167 -8.69 -19.44 8.58
CA ILE A 167 -8.37 -19.58 10.01
C ILE A 167 -9.61 -19.55 10.91
N GLY A 168 -10.81 -19.77 10.34
CA GLY A 168 -12.07 -19.71 11.05
C GLY A 168 -12.82 -18.39 10.91
N GLY A 169 -13.50 -17.96 11.96
CA GLY A 169 -14.33 -16.76 11.94
C GLY A 169 -15.72 -17.00 11.36
N ILE A 170 -16.54 -15.95 11.29
CA ILE A 170 -17.95 -16.04 10.87
C ILE A 170 -18.14 -16.22 9.35
N THR A 171 -17.12 -15.98 8.55
CA THR A 171 -17.18 -16.09 7.09
C THR A 171 -16.13 -17.08 6.58
N PRO A 172 -16.44 -17.98 5.62
CA PRO A 172 -15.44 -18.76 4.90
C PRO A 172 -14.39 -17.85 4.25
N SER A 173 -13.15 -18.29 4.17
CA SER A 173 -11.95 -17.50 3.79
C SER A 173 -11.51 -16.46 4.83
N SER A 174 -12.20 -16.39 5.97
CA SER A 174 -11.87 -15.53 7.12
C SER A 174 -11.90 -14.00 6.87
N PHE A 175 -12.41 -13.55 5.69
CA PHE A 175 -12.71 -12.14 5.46
C PHE A 175 -14.07 -11.78 6.07
N CYS A 176 -14.09 -11.48 7.37
CA CYS A 176 -15.29 -11.30 8.17
C CYS A 176 -15.79 -9.84 8.11
N MET A 177 -16.32 -9.41 6.95
CA MET A 177 -16.73 -8.02 6.69
C MET A 177 -17.81 -7.46 7.61
N SER A 178 -18.57 -8.33 8.27
CA SER A 178 -19.64 -7.98 9.21
C SER A 178 -19.28 -8.28 10.66
N ALA A 179 -18.03 -8.69 10.93
CA ALA A 179 -17.57 -8.94 12.28
C ALA A 179 -17.66 -7.67 13.14
N LYS A 180 -18.11 -7.83 14.36
CA LYS A 180 -18.25 -6.74 15.34
C LYS A 180 -16.96 -6.50 16.10
N ASP A 181 -16.20 -7.56 16.31
CA ASP A 181 -14.94 -7.55 17.04
C ASP A 181 -14.04 -8.72 16.61
N ALA A 182 -12.82 -8.75 17.12
CA ALA A 182 -11.81 -9.74 16.83
C ALA A 182 -12.18 -11.19 17.20
N PHE A 183 -13.14 -11.39 18.09
CA PHE A 183 -13.58 -12.74 18.49
C PHE A 183 -14.45 -13.40 17.42
N GLU A 184 -15.03 -12.64 16.52
CA GLU A 184 -15.78 -13.13 15.36
C GLU A 184 -14.90 -13.43 14.14
N GLU A 185 -13.58 -13.14 14.17
CA GLU A 185 -12.68 -13.17 13.02
C GLU A 185 -11.80 -14.41 12.90
N GLY A 186 -11.87 -15.31 13.83
CA GLY A 186 -11.07 -16.52 13.88
C GLY A 186 -10.15 -16.59 15.08
N ILE A 187 -9.20 -17.52 15.06
CA ILE A 187 -8.32 -17.74 16.19
C ILE A 187 -7.30 -16.62 16.36
N LEU A 188 -7.15 -16.13 17.59
CA LEU A 188 -6.06 -15.21 17.99
C LEU A 188 -4.95 -16.00 18.69
N ILE A 189 -3.78 -16.01 18.12
CA ILE A 189 -2.61 -16.75 18.65
C ILE A 189 -1.49 -15.75 18.96
N PRO A 190 -1.28 -15.36 20.23
CA PRO A 190 -0.06 -14.67 20.61
C PRO A 190 1.12 -15.63 20.42
N PRO A 191 2.39 -15.14 20.33
CA PRO A 191 3.51 -16.02 20.06
C PRO A 191 3.60 -17.22 21.01
N VAL A 192 3.38 -18.44 20.47
CA VAL A 192 3.45 -19.73 21.18
C VAL A 192 4.47 -20.65 20.51
N LYS A 193 5.15 -21.48 21.28
CA LYS A 193 6.02 -22.51 20.70
C LYS A 193 5.19 -23.55 19.98
N ILE A 194 5.37 -23.68 18.67
CA ILE A 194 4.81 -24.77 17.87
C ILE A 194 5.84 -25.84 17.54
N VAL A 195 7.13 -25.46 17.53
CA VAL A 195 8.27 -26.39 17.48
C VAL A 195 9.08 -26.20 18.76
N GLU A 196 9.41 -27.25 19.43
CA GLU A 196 10.24 -27.26 20.63
C GLU A 196 11.39 -28.25 20.49
N GLY A 197 12.63 -27.74 20.50
CA GLY A 197 13.81 -28.57 20.34
C GLY A 197 13.90 -29.37 19.03
N GLY A 198 13.30 -28.86 17.96
CA GLY A 198 13.24 -29.51 16.64
C GLY A 198 11.99 -30.37 16.40
N GLU A 199 11.17 -30.61 17.43
CA GLU A 199 9.97 -31.45 17.34
C GLU A 199 8.70 -30.59 17.32
N ILE A 200 7.76 -30.90 16.41
CA ILE A 200 6.48 -30.20 16.33
C ILE A 200 5.63 -30.58 17.55
N ARG A 201 5.16 -29.57 18.25
CA ARG A 201 4.18 -29.75 19.34
C ARG A 201 2.83 -30.07 18.75
N LYS A 202 2.47 -31.37 18.81
CA LYS A 202 1.27 -31.89 18.19
C LYS A 202 -0.02 -31.28 18.78
N ASP A 203 -0.04 -30.97 20.08
CA ASP A 203 -1.14 -30.31 20.76
C ASP A 203 -1.42 -28.90 20.21
N ILE A 204 -0.40 -28.13 19.89
CA ILE A 204 -0.52 -26.79 19.31
C ILE A 204 -0.87 -26.87 17.81
N GLU A 205 -0.25 -27.81 17.08
CA GLU A 205 -0.59 -28.05 15.68
C GLU A 205 -2.07 -28.42 15.52
N ASP A 206 -2.56 -29.37 16.34
CA ASP A 206 -3.95 -29.81 16.28
C ASP A 206 -4.94 -28.68 16.63
N LEU A 207 -4.59 -27.82 17.61
CA LEU A 207 -5.37 -26.62 17.94
C LEU A 207 -5.45 -25.68 16.75
N TYR A 208 -4.30 -25.39 16.11
CA TYR A 208 -4.21 -24.49 14.98
C TYR A 208 -4.97 -25.01 13.76
N LEU A 209 -4.73 -26.26 13.35
CA LEU A 209 -5.39 -26.85 12.19
C LEU A 209 -6.89 -27.04 12.39
N ARG A 210 -7.33 -27.37 13.63
CA ARG A 210 -8.75 -27.53 13.96
C ARG A 210 -9.53 -26.24 13.87
N SER A 211 -8.88 -25.09 13.96
CA SER A 211 -9.52 -23.78 13.82
C SER A 211 -9.90 -23.43 12.38
N SER A 212 -9.40 -24.17 11.39
CA SER A 212 -9.66 -23.94 9.96
C SER A 212 -10.77 -24.83 9.41
N ARG A 213 -11.52 -24.29 8.43
CA ARG A 213 -12.45 -25.09 7.59
C ARG A 213 -11.72 -25.91 6.52
N LYS A 214 -10.44 -25.58 6.26
CA LYS A 214 -9.58 -26.23 5.26
C LYS A 214 -8.25 -26.70 5.89
N PRO A 215 -8.31 -27.61 6.89
CA PRO A 215 -7.13 -27.98 7.67
C PRO A 215 -6.01 -28.59 6.84
N ALA A 216 -6.31 -29.30 5.75
CA ALA A 216 -5.29 -29.87 4.86
C ALA A 216 -4.50 -28.79 4.12
N SER A 217 -5.16 -27.74 3.61
CA SER A 217 -4.49 -26.62 2.93
C SER A 217 -3.63 -25.81 3.91
N VAL A 218 -4.17 -25.52 5.10
CA VAL A 218 -3.43 -24.81 6.16
C VAL A 218 -2.23 -25.64 6.66
N ALA A 219 -2.38 -26.98 6.75
CA ALA A 219 -1.27 -27.85 7.08
C ALA A 219 -0.16 -27.82 6.04
N LEU A 220 -0.50 -27.78 4.75
CA LEU A 220 0.49 -27.66 3.67
C LEU A 220 1.23 -26.32 3.74
N ASP A 221 0.52 -25.22 3.94
CA ASP A 221 1.11 -23.89 4.08
C ASP A 221 2.00 -23.80 5.34
N PHE A 222 1.57 -24.39 6.45
CA PHE A 222 2.42 -24.48 7.66
C PHE A 222 3.71 -25.29 7.39
N ARG A 223 3.63 -26.39 6.64
CA ARG A 223 4.84 -27.14 6.23
C ARG A 223 5.74 -26.33 5.31
N ALA A 224 5.17 -25.52 4.43
CA ALA A 224 5.94 -24.61 3.58
C ALA A 224 6.69 -23.56 4.42
N GLN A 225 6.03 -22.97 5.43
CA GLN A 225 6.68 -22.03 6.36
C GLN A 225 7.81 -22.69 7.17
N LEU A 226 7.59 -23.91 7.68
CA LEU A 226 8.63 -24.70 8.38
C LEU A 226 9.84 -24.94 7.48
N ALA A 227 9.61 -25.41 6.25
CA ALA A 227 10.68 -25.67 5.28
C ALA A 227 11.45 -24.39 4.94
N GLY A 228 10.75 -23.26 4.76
CA GLY A 228 11.37 -21.96 4.53
C GLY A 228 12.30 -21.55 5.67
N ASN A 229 11.82 -21.56 6.92
CA ASN A 229 12.64 -21.25 8.09
C ASN A 229 13.83 -22.21 8.25
N THR A 230 13.63 -23.53 8.02
CA THR A 230 14.69 -24.54 8.10
C THR A 230 15.76 -24.25 7.05
N THR A 231 15.37 -23.99 5.80
CA THR A 231 16.32 -23.63 4.73
C THR A 231 17.12 -22.38 5.09
N ALA A 232 16.47 -21.34 5.56
CA ALA A 232 17.15 -20.09 5.94
C ALA A 232 18.11 -20.30 7.12
N LYS A 233 17.67 -21.04 8.16
CA LYS A 233 18.51 -21.41 9.31
C LYS A 233 19.76 -22.16 8.86
N GLU A 234 19.64 -23.22 8.08
CA GLU A 234 20.75 -24.03 7.59
C GLU A 234 21.76 -23.22 6.76
N ARG A 235 21.28 -22.28 5.93
CA ARG A 235 22.13 -21.36 5.16
C ARG A 235 22.92 -20.44 6.07
N ILE A 236 22.27 -19.83 7.07
CA ILE A 236 22.95 -18.98 8.05
C ILE A 236 23.98 -19.80 8.84
N GLU A 237 23.63 -20.99 9.33
CA GLU A 237 24.57 -21.88 10.03
C GLU A 237 25.77 -22.25 9.14
N SER A 238 25.57 -22.43 7.84
CA SER A 238 26.66 -22.65 6.88
C SER A 238 27.60 -21.44 6.80
N LEU A 239 27.07 -20.22 6.81
CA LEU A 239 27.89 -19.00 6.88
C LEU A 239 28.66 -18.92 8.21
N LEU A 240 28.02 -19.27 9.33
CA LEU A 240 28.64 -19.28 10.65
C LEU A 240 29.80 -20.30 10.71
N ARG A 241 29.60 -21.52 10.18
CA ARG A 241 30.67 -22.52 10.09
C ARG A 241 31.83 -22.07 9.22
N LYS A 242 31.55 -21.36 8.13
CA LYS A 242 32.59 -20.95 7.15
C LYS A 242 33.38 -19.72 7.60
N TYR A 243 32.72 -18.72 8.18
CA TYR A 243 33.33 -17.43 8.46
C TYR A 243 33.46 -17.10 9.96
N GLY A 244 32.82 -17.87 10.82
CA GLY A 244 32.74 -17.62 12.27
C GLY A 244 31.68 -16.62 12.66
N GLY A 245 31.09 -16.79 13.84
CA GLY A 245 29.98 -15.94 14.33
C GLY A 245 30.33 -14.46 14.41
N ASP A 246 31.49 -14.12 14.96
CA ASP A 246 31.93 -12.74 15.12
C ASP A 246 32.07 -12.00 13.78
N THR A 247 32.49 -12.71 12.70
CA THR A 247 32.58 -12.13 11.34
C THR A 247 31.23 -11.89 10.73
N VAL A 248 30.33 -12.88 10.76
CA VAL A 248 28.97 -12.74 10.23
C VAL A 248 28.21 -11.65 10.99
N LYS A 249 28.36 -11.58 12.32
CA LYS A 249 27.78 -10.52 13.15
C LYS A 249 28.31 -9.14 12.76
N ALA A 250 29.61 -9.03 12.48
CA ALA A 250 30.19 -7.77 12.01
C ALA A 250 29.59 -7.31 10.68
N VAL A 251 29.29 -8.24 9.76
CA VAL A 251 28.61 -7.94 8.50
C VAL A 251 27.19 -7.45 8.77
N MET A 252 26.38 -8.14 9.58
CA MET A 252 25.01 -7.72 9.92
C MET A 252 25.01 -6.30 10.50
N ARG A 253 25.89 -6.00 11.45
CA ARG A 253 26.01 -4.66 12.02
C ARG A 253 26.46 -3.63 11.01
N LYS A 254 27.38 -4.00 10.11
CA LYS A 254 27.81 -3.07 9.06
C LYS A 254 26.67 -2.78 8.07
N ILE A 255 25.83 -3.75 7.69
CA ILE A 255 24.63 -3.53 6.88
C ILE A 255 23.74 -2.49 7.53
N LEU A 256 23.44 -2.63 8.83
CA LEU A 256 22.64 -1.67 9.59
C LEU A 256 23.27 -0.28 9.63
N ASN A 257 24.57 -0.20 9.89
CA ASN A 257 25.28 1.08 9.97
C ASN A 257 25.38 1.77 8.59
N ASP A 258 25.60 1.00 7.52
CA ASP A 258 25.66 1.53 6.15
C ASP A 258 24.28 2.07 5.73
N SER A 259 23.19 1.36 6.06
CA SER A 259 21.84 1.83 5.79
C SER A 259 21.46 3.05 6.64
N GLU A 260 21.90 3.11 7.89
CA GLU A 260 21.76 4.29 8.75
C GLU A 260 22.50 5.49 8.16
N ALA A 261 23.75 5.32 7.77
CA ALA A 261 24.57 6.38 7.18
C ALA A 261 23.95 6.92 5.86
N ALA A 262 23.45 6.04 5.00
CA ALA A 262 22.76 6.42 3.77
C ALA A 262 21.46 7.20 4.07
N PHE A 263 20.70 6.78 5.06
CA PHE A 263 19.50 7.50 5.50
C PHE A 263 19.84 8.89 6.05
N LEU A 264 20.84 9.00 6.93
CA LEU A 264 21.28 10.26 7.52
C LEU A 264 21.80 11.25 6.46
N ASP A 265 22.53 10.76 5.45
CA ASP A 265 22.96 11.57 4.32
C ASP A 265 21.75 12.17 3.59
N LYS A 266 20.74 11.37 3.27
CA LYS A 266 19.48 11.84 2.66
C LYS A 266 18.78 12.87 3.54
N MET A 267 18.65 12.62 4.83
CA MET A 267 17.99 13.54 5.77
C MET A 267 18.71 14.89 5.88
N SER A 268 20.04 14.90 5.78
CA SER A 268 20.84 16.13 5.85
C SER A 268 20.57 17.12 4.72
N ARG A 269 20.13 16.63 3.56
CA ARG A 269 19.86 17.44 2.35
C ARG A 269 18.43 17.99 2.30
N LEU A 270 17.51 17.41 3.09
CA LEU A 270 16.09 17.77 3.11
C LEU A 270 15.78 18.87 4.13
N PRO A 271 14.84 19.77 3.82
CA PRO A 271 14.40 20.78 4.79
C PRO A 271 13.65 20.17 5.96
N ASP A 272 13.73 20.79 7.12
CA ASP A 272 12.81 20.51 8.21
C ASP A 272 11.43 21.07 7.88
N GLY A 273 10.38 20.35 8.31
CA GLY A 273 9.02 20.74 7.97
C GLY A 273 7.98 19.73 8.39
N VAL A 274 6.76 19.99 7.93
CA VAL A 274 5.59 19.13 8.14
C VAL A 274 4.90 18.93 6.81
N TRP A 275 4.63 17.67 6.48
CA TRP A 275 3.87 17.28 5.29
C TRP A 275 2.64 16.50 5.73
N ARG A 276 1.49 16.79 5.11
CA ARG A 276 0.21 16.11 5.41
C ARG A 276 -0.45 15.64 4.14
N ASP A 277 -1.14 14.53 4.27
CA ASP A 277 -2.03 14.04 3.23
C ASP A 277 -3.24 13.36 3.86
N ARG A 278 -4.35 13.28 3.09
CA ARG A 278 -5.57 12.59 3.51
C ARG A 278 -6.21 11.84 2.36
N THR A 279 -6.86 10.76 2.72
CA THR A 279 -7.67 9.95 1.82
C THR A 279 -8.85 9.37 2.60
N TYR A 280 -9.64 8.49 1.98
CA TYR A 280 -10.89 8.01 2.59
C TYR A 280 -11.04 6.50 2.40
N VAL A 281 -11.54 5.82 3.43
CA VAL A 281 -12.11 4.48 3.33
C VAL A 281 -13.63 4.62 3.24
N GLU A 282 -14.22 4.09 2.20
CA GLU A 282 -15.66 4.06 2.03
C GLU A 282 -16.22 2.80 2.70
N CYS A 283 -17.30 2.95 3.43
CA CYS A 283 -18.08 1.81 3.93
C CYS A 283 -17.35 0.94 4.97
N SER A 284 -17.58 1.19 6.24
CA SER A 284 -16.99 0.41 7.35
C SER A 284 -17.60 -0.99 7.51
N ARG A 285 -18.83 -1.18 7.09
CA ARG A 285 -19.64 -2.42 7.19
C ARG A 285 -20.74 -2.42 6.13
N PRO A 286 -21.36 -3.58 5.84
CA PRO A 286 -22.51 -3.62 4.93
C PRO A 286 -23.59 -2.58 5.30
N GLY A 287 -24.07 -1.83 4.31
CA GLY A 287 -25.06 -0.75 4.47
C GLY A 287 -24.54 0.59 5.00
N ASP A 288 -23.26 0.70 5.38
CA ASP A 288 -22.65 1.99 5.69
C ASP A 288 -22.34 2.74 4.39
N ARG A 289 -22.70 4.04 4.34
CA ARG A 289 -22.56 4.90 3.17
C ARG A 289 -21.70 6.14 3.44
N ARG A 290 -20.91 6.11 4.51
CA ARG A 290 -20.01 7.19 4.91
C ARG A 290 -18.62 7.00 4.32
N SER A 291 -17.93 8.11 4.13
CA SER A 291 -16.52 8.18 3.77
C SER A 291 -15.69 8.50 5.02
N HIS A 292 -14.92 7.51 5.50
CA HIS A 292 -14.11 7.63 6.72
C HIS A 292 -12.72 8.17 6.37
N GLN A 293 -12.37 9.32 6.93
CA GLN A 293 -11.09 9.98 6.66
C GLN A 293 -9.92 9.21 7.27
N VAL A 294 -8.86 9.05 6.49
CA VAL A 294 -7.52 8.64 6.93
C VAL A 294 -6.57 9.79 6.67
N GLN A 295 -5.90 10.26 7.70
CA GLN A 295 -4.92 11.35 7.61
C GLN A 295 -3.56 10.87 8.09
N LEU A 296 -2.51 11.37 7.44
CA LEU A 296 -1.13 11.17 7.85
C LEU A 296 -0.41 12.50 7.91
N THR A 297 0.30 12.71 9.00
CA THR A 297 1.24 13.83 9.18
C THR A 297 2.65 13.27 9.31
N LEU A 298 3.56 13.75 8.47
CA LEU A 298 4.99 13.52 8.56
C LEU A 298 5.67 14.79 9.06
N ARG A 299 6.38 14.70 10.19
CA ARG A 299 7.28 15.76 10.68
C ARG A 299 8.72 15.33 10.47
N LYS A 300 9.51 16.17 9.84
CA LYS A 300 10.95 16.04 9.81
C LYS A 300 11.60 17.09 10.68
N ALA A 301 12.41 16.66 11.65
CA ALA A 301 13.17 17.53 12.56
C ALA A 301 14.62 17.01 12.65
N GLY A 302 15.55 17.72 12.04
CA GLY A 302 16.92 17.25 11.88
C GLY A 302 16.98 15.91 11.15
N ASN A 303 17.49 14.88 11.81
CA ASN A 303 17.60 13.55 11.24
C ASN A 303 16.43 12.62 11.58
N THR A 304 15.40 13.11 12.25
CA THR A 304 14.28 12.30 12.72
C THR A 304 13.03 12.52 11.86
N LEU A 305 12.39 11.44 11.47
CA LEU A 305 11.05 11.42 10.89
C LEU A 305 10.05 10.98 11.98
N ILE A 306 8.95 11.69 12.10
CA ILE A 306 7.85 11.38 13.04
C ILE A 306 6.57 11.29 12.23
N PHE A 307 5.89 10.14 12.32
CA PHE A 307 4.61 9.88 11.68
C PHE A 307 3.49 9.93 12.72
N GLU A 308 2.45 10.71 12.41
CA GLU A 308 1.26 10.93 13.25
C GLU A 308 0.01 10.68 12.40
N ASN A 309 -1.09 10.21 12.99
CA ASN A 309 -2.36 9.95 12.30
C ASN A 309 -3.53 10.78 12.81
N ASP A 310 -3.26 11.90 13.47
CA ASP A 310 -4.28 12.83 13.93
C ASP A 310 -5.21 13.28 12.80
N GLY A 311 -6.52 13.28 13.05
CA GLY A 311 -7.53 13.57 12.03
C GLY A 311 -8.05 12.33 11.30
N THR A 312 -7.50 11.15 11.57
CA THR A 312 -8.09 9.88 11.13
C THR A 312 -9.38 9.59 11.90
N ALA A 313 -10.39 9.08 11.21
CA ALA A 313 -11.67 8.69 11.79
C ALA A 313 -11.52 7.63 12.89
N ASP A 314 -12.47 7.60 13.82
CA ASP A 314 -12.53 6.60 14.88
C ASP A 314 -12.66 5.19 14.31
N GLN A 315 -12.20 4.20 15.08
CA GLN A 315 -12.35 2.78 14.74
C GLN A 315 -13.83 2.39 14.59
N GLU A 316 -14.16 1.74 13.50
CA GLU A 316 -15.53 1.32 13.21
C GLU A 316 -15.58 0.11 12.26
N GLY A 317 -16.60 -0.73 12.40
CA GLY A 317 -16.84 -1.88 11.53
C GLY A 317 -15.66 -2.84 11.48
N ALA A 318 -15.46 -3.52 10.35
CA ALA A 318 -14.42 -4.53 10.15
C ALA A 318 -13.21 -4.05 9.31
N MET A 319 -13.06 -2.73 9.16
CA MET A 319 -12.04 -2.14 8.29
C MET A 319 -10.75 -1.71 8.99
N ASN A 320 -10.70 -1.83 10.32
CA ASN A 320 -9.65 -1.23 11.12
C ASN A 320 -8.30 -1.93 10.97
N ALA A 321 -7.22 -1.20 11.25
CA ALA A 321 -5.87 -1.73 11.41
C ALA A 321 -5.33 -1.41 12.80
N THR A 322 -4.43 -2.24 13.28
CA THR A 322 -3.71 -2.01 14.55
C THR A 322 -2.53 -1.07 14.34
N PHE A 323 -1.88 -0.64 15.43
CA PHE A 323 -0.60 0.06 15.39
C PHE A 323 0.43 -0.63 14.50
N SER A 324 0.57 -1.97 14.61
CA SER A 324 1.50 -2.75 13.80
C SER A 324 1.16 -2.68 12.31
N GLY A 325 -0.11 -2.79 11.96
CA GLY A 325 -0.58 -2.68 10.59
C GLY A 325 -0.33 -1.30 9.98
N TRP A 326 -0.66 -0.23 10.70
CA TRP A 326 -0.39 1.15 10.28
C TRP A 326 1.11 1.40 10.09
N ARG A 327 1.94 0.98 11.06
CA ARG A 327 3.39 1.06 10.97
C ARG A 327 3.93 0.30 9.74
N GLY A 328 3.44 -0.92 9.51
CA GLY A 328 3.81 -1.73 8.35
C GLY A 328 3.50 -1.03 7.02
N SER A 329 2.36 -0.35 6.92
CA SER A 329 1.99 0.41 5.73
C SER A 329 2.96 1.56 5.44
N ILE A 330 3.34 2.33 6.47
CA ILE A 330 4.31 3.43 6.32
C ILE A 330 5.69 2.89 5.95
N MET A 331 6.10 1.76 6.53
CA MET A 331 7.40 1.15 6.25
C MET A 331 7.54 0.72 4.79
N VAL A 332 6.47 0.33 4.10
CA VAL A 332 6.51 0.05 2.65
C VAL A 332 6.98 1.29 1.87
N ALA A 333 6.37 2.44 2.12
CA ALA A 333 6.72 3.68 1.45
C ALA A 333 8.13 4.17 1.81
N LEU A 334 8.50 4.10 3.10
CA LEU A 334 9.86 4.42 3.57
C LEU A 334 10.90 3.58 2.85
N ASN A 335 10.66 2.28 2.77
CA ASN A 335 11.58 1.33 2.17
C ASN A 335 11.80 1.62 0.69
N GLN A 336 10.72 1.84 -0.06
CA GLN A 336 10.79 2.05 -1.50
C GLN A 336 11.32 3.43 -1.89
N LEU A 337 11.03 4.48 -1.12
CA LEU A 337 11.48 5.83 -1.46
C LEU A 337 12.83 6.23 -0.84
N LEU A 338 13.20 5.61 0.31
CA LEU A 338 14.39 6.05 1.05
C LEU A 338 15.45 4.96 1.26
N CYS A 339 15.10 3.65 1.14
CA CYS A 339 16.02 2.57 1.48
C CYS A 339 16.29 1.58 0.32
N TRP A 340 15.71 1.78 -0.86
CA TRP A 340 15.86 0.87 -2.01
C TRP A 340 17.31 0.66 -2.43
N ASP A 341 18.15 1.69 -2.34
CA ASP A 341 19.57 1.68 -2.67
C ASP A 341 20.44 0.90 -1.68
N GLN A 342 19.86 0.47 -0.54
CA GLN A 342 20.50 -0.36 0.46
C GLN A 342 19.93 -1.80 0.50
N TYR A 343 19.45 -2.31 -0.62
CA TYR A 343 18.82 -3.64 -0.73
C TYR A 343 17.69 -3.83 0.30
N PHE A 344 16.89 -2.78 0.51
CA PHE A 344 15.80 -2.79 1.48
C PHE A 344 16.23 -3.06 2.94
N ALA A 345 17.46 -2.76 3.31
CA ALA A 345 17.95 -2.82 4.69
C ALA A 345 17.42 -1.62 5.51
N ILE A 346 16.16 -1.66 5.87
CA ILE A 346 15.46 -0.55 6.56
C ILE A 346 15.90 -0.38 8.03
N GLY A 347 16.53 -1.39 8.64
CA GLY A 347 16.81 -1.40 10.09
C GLY A 347 17.59 -0.19 10.57
N GLY A 348 18.61 0.26 9.82
CA GLY A 348 19.37 1.46 10.17
C GLY A 348 18.53 2.74 10.13
N ALA A 349 17.64 2.88 9.12
CA ALA A 349 16.74 4.02 9.00
C ALA A 349 15.73 4.06 10.16
N LEU A 350 15.21 2.91 10.60
CA LEU A 350 14.23 2.82 11.69
C LEU A 350 14.72 3.36 13.04
N ARG A 351 16.02 3.46 13.25
CA ARG A 351 16.60 4.11 14.44
C ARG A 351 16.27 5.61 14.52
N HIS A 352 15.92 6.21 13.39
CA HIS A 352 15.60 7.63 13.23
C HIS A 352 14.14 7.88 12.86
N VAL A 353 13.29 6.85 12.90
CA VAL A 353 11.86 6.94 12.60
C VAL A 353 11.05 6.69 13.86
N LYS A 354 10.13 7.62 14.18
CA LYS A 354 9.19 7.51 15.28
C LYS A 354 7.78 7.44 14.76
N PHE A 355 6.97 6.65 15.45
CA PHE A 355 5.54 6.51 15.18
C PHE A 355 4.81 7.00 16.42
N ASP A 356 3.98 8.03 16.25
CA ASP A 356 3.20 8.66 17.32
C ASP A 356 1.71 8.65 16.95
N PRO A 357 1.05 7.49 17.07
CA PRO A 357 -0.35 7.32 16.67
C PRO A 357 -1.32 7.81 17.74
N THR A 358 -2.50 8.24 17.31
CA THR A 358 -3.68 8.43 18.15
C THR A 358 -4.42 7.10 18.29
N PRO A 359 -4.46 6.47 19.47
CA PRO A 359 -5.18 5.21 19.70
C PRO A 359 -6.68 5.36 19.54
N GLY A 360 -7.37 4.29 19.14
CA GLY A 360 -8.81 4.27 18.93
C GLY A 360 -9.26 4.79 17.56
N THR A 361 -8.32 5.16 16.70
CA THR A 361 -8.59 5.49 15.30
C THR A 361 -8.62 4.23 14.43
N MET A 362 -9.22 4.33 13.22
CA MET A 362 -9.37 3.18 12.33
C MET A 362 -8.06 2.55 11.87
N ASN A 363 -6.93 3.28 11.89
CA ASN A 363 -5.61 2.76 11.55
C ASN A 363 -4.69 2.57 12.75
N CYS A 364 -5.20 2.78 13.97
CA CYS A 364 -4.56 2.40 15.23
C CYS A 364 -5.63 1.97 16.25
N ALA A 365 -6.34 0.90 15.91
CA ALA A 365 -7.50 0.44 16.63
C ALA A 365 -7.14 -0.24 17.96
N ASN A 366 -7.95 0.05 18.97
CA ASN A 366 -7.89 -0.60 20.28
C ASN A 366 -8.50 -2.00 20.21
N PHE A 367 -7.97 -2.92 21.00
CA PHE A 367 -8.58 -4.23 21.22
C PHE A 367 -9.97 -4.07 21.89
N PRO A 368 -10.99 -4.82 21.47
CA PRO A 368 -11.00 -5.91 20.50
C PRO A 368 -11.61 -5.53 19.13
N ALA A 369 -11.31 -4.36 18.59
CA ALA A 369 -11.89 -3.96 17.30
C ALA A 369 -11.70 -5.02 16.21
N SER A 370 -12.66 -5.12 15.28
CA SER A 370 -12.53 -5.99 14.12
C SER A 370 -11.48 -5.47 13.14
N VAL A 371 -10.57 -6.34 12.71
CA VAL A 371 -9.42 -6.02 11.84
C VAL A 371 -9.28 -6.98 10.65
N SER A 372 -10.26 -7.84 10.43
CA SER A 372 -10.21 -8.90 9.41
C SER A 372 -9.90 -8.37 8.01
N THR A 373 -10.38 -7.18 7.66
CA THR A 373 -10.18 -6.60 6.33
C THR A 373 -9.06 -5.54 6.29
N ALA A 374 -8.26 -5.40 7.37
CA ALA A 374 -7.22 -4.39 7.52
C ALA A 374 -6.29 -4.25 6.30
N PRO A 375 -5.67 -5.32 5.74
CA PRO A 375 -4.70 -5.21 4.66
C PRO A 375 -5.26 -4.63 3.36
N VAL A 376 -6.56 -4.82 3.12
CA VAL A 376 -7.25 -4.31 1.92
C VAL A 376 -8.13 -3.08 2.22
N GLN A 377 -8.03 -2.51 3.41
CA GLN A 377 -8.77 -1.33 3.86
C GLN A 377 -7.85 -0.33 4.57
N ALA A 378 -7.92 -0.20 5.89
CA ALA A 378 -7.19 0.84 6.64
C ALA A 378 -5.67 0.81 6.43
N MET A 379 -5.06 -0.36 6.29
CA MET A 379 -3.63 -0.46 6.00
C MET A 379 -3.29 0.03 4.60
N GLU A 380 -3.99 -0.47 3.58
CA GLU A 380 -3.75 -0.07 2.20
C GLU A 380 -3.98 1.43 1.99
N ILE A 381 -5.06 1.95 2.57
CA ILE A 381 -5.36 3.38 2.51
C ILE A 381 -4.34 4.23 3.28
N SER A 382 -3.75 3.72 4.36
CA SER A 382 -2.68 4.42 5.09
C SER A 382 -1.36 4.47 4.30
N LEU A 383 -1.16 3.54 3.37
CA LEU A 383 0.01 3.50 2.51
C LEU A 383 0.07 4.70 1.54
N TYR A 384 -1.07 5.15 1.01
CA TYR A 384 -1.10 6.21 -0.01
C TYR A 384 -0.65 7.58 0.53
N PRO A 385 -1.19 8.06 1.66
CA PRO A 385 -0.65 9.25 2.29
C PRO A 385 0.83 9.14 2.61
N ALA A 386 1.33 7.96 3.00
CA ALA A 386 2.75 7.77 3.28
C ALA A 386 3.63 8.01 2.04
N TYR A 387 3.24 7.51 0.87
CA TYR A 387 3.93 7.83 -0.39
C TYR A 387 3.87 9.32 -0.71
N ASN A 388 2.69 9.93 -0.60
CA ASN A 388 2.49 11.32 -0.97
C ASN A 388 3.32 12.28 -0.09
N VAL A 389 3.28 12.12 1.24
CA VAL A 389 4.06 12.98 2.14
C VAL A 389 5.56 12.80 1.98
N LEU A 390 6.03 11.56 1.78
CA LEU A 390 7.44 11.27 1.54
C LEU A 390 7.90 11.83 0.19
N ALA A 391 7.13 11.61 -0.88
CA ALA A 391 7.44 12.12 -2.21
C ALA A 391 7.50 13.66 -2.23
N LYS A 392 6.54 14.34 -1.59
CA LYS A 392 6.57 15.81 -1.44
C LYS A 392 7.78 16.28 -0.63
N MET A 393 8.19 15.54 0.41
CA MET A 393 9.38 15.86 1.19
C MET A 393 10.67 15.72 0.39
N ILE A 394 10.86 14.61 -0.31
CA ILE A 394 12.10 14.30 -1.04
C ILE A 394 12.26 15.12 -2.32
N TYR A 395 11.19 15.75 -2.84
CA TYR A 395 11.28 16.63 -4.00
C TYR A 395 12.28 17.78 -3.81
N ALA A 396 12.44 18.25 -2.58
CA ALA A 396 13.34 19.36 -2.26
C ALA A 396 14.85 19.05 -2.48
N ASP A 397 15.21 17.80 -2.80
CA ASP A 397 16.57 17.37 -3.17
C ASP A 397 16.64 16.98 -4.64
N ASP A 398 17.65 17.54 -5.37
CA ASP A 398 17.77 17.40 -6.83
C ASP A 398 18.07 15.97 -7.30
N GLN A 399 18.65 15.15 -6.44
CA GLN A 399 18.93 13.74 -6.75
C GLN A 399 17.69 12.88 -6.46
N MET A 400 17.13 13.00 -5.26
CA MET A 400 16.00 12.17 -4.82
C MET A 400 14.70 12.48 -5.57
N ARG A 401 14.50 13.72 -6.07
CA ARG A 401 13.28 14.04 -6.86
C ARG A 401 13.12 13.20 -8.12
N LYS A 402 14.20 12.60 -8.62
CA LYS A 402 14.16 11.70 -9.79
C LYS A 402 13.56 10.33 -9.47
N ASP A 403 13.54 9.97 -8.19
CA ASP A 403 13.03 8.67 -7.71
C ASP A 403 11.56 8.74 -7.26
N ILE A 404 10.91 9.91 -7.39
CA ILE A 404 9.51 10.10 -7.02
C ILE A 404 8.62 9.29 -7.93
N MET A 405 7.73 8.54 -7.30
CA MET A 405 6.66 7.78 -7.92
C MET A 405 5.34 8.19 -7.26
N CYS A 406 4.36 8.57 -8.09
CA CYS A 406 2.98 8.70 -7.62
C CYS A 406 2.50 7.34 -7.14
N ILE A 407 1.67 7.34 -6.11
CA ILE A 407 1.07 6.09 -5.70
C ILE A 407 0.25 5.50 -6.85
N GLY A 408 0.59 4.30 -7.19
CA GLY A 408 -0.12 3.53 -8.19
C GLY A 408 -1.15 2.66 -7.54
N GLY A 409 -2.25 2.55 -8.23
CA GLY A 409 -3.31 1.70 -7.85
C GLY A 409 -2.95 0.23 -7.97
N THR A 410 -3.31 -0.44 -7.24
CA THR A 410 -4.30 -1.34 -6.80
C THR A 410 -4.88 -0.77 -5.54
N SER A 411 -4.95 0.49 -5.54
CA SER A 411 -5.52 1.17 -4.43
C SER A 411 -6.83 0.52 -4.14
N GLN A 412 -6.86 -0.16 -3.03
CA GLN A 412 -7.93 -1.02 -2.61
C GLN A 412 -8.27 -2.13 -3.60
N TRP A 413 -7.62 -3.24 -3.38
CA TRP A 413 -8.01 -4.48 -4.03
C TRP A 413 -9.54 -4.62 -4.02
N PRO A 414 -10.22 -4.52 -5.17
CA PRO A 414 -11.64 -4.80 -5.23
C PRO A 414 -11.83 -6.30 -5.03
N ALA A 415 -11.74 -6.73 -3.76
CA ALA A 415 -11.80 -8.13 -3.44
C ALA A 415 -13.15 -8.70 -3.85
N THR A 416 -13.09 -9.72 -4.68
CA THR A 416 -14.20 -10.59 -5.03
C THR A 416 -13.91 -11.93 -4.41
N ILE A 417 -14.68 -12.29 -3.41
CA ILE A 417 -14.56 -13.56 -2.70
C ILE A 417 -15.73 -14.43 -3.14
N PHE A 418 -15.45 -15.58 -3.70
CA PHE A 418 -16.52 -16.47 -4.12
C PHE A 418 -16.33 -17.91 -3.64
N ARG A 419 -17.43 -18.57 -3.45
CA ARG A 419 -17.53 -19.91 -2.87
C ARG A 419 -18.70 -20.68 -3.46
N GLY A 420 -18.65 -22.00 -3.31
CA GLY A 420 -19.72 -22.87 -3.78
C GLY A 420 -19.25 -24.32 -3.89
N LYS A 421 -19.81 -25.01 -4.86
CA LYS A 421 -19.33 -26.33 -5.32
C LYS A 421 -18.51 -26.15 -6.56
N ASP A 422 -17.36 -26.81 -6.63
CA ASP A 422 -16.55 -26.85 -7.82
C ASP A 422 -17.11 -27.82 -8.88
N GLN A 423 -16.39 -27.95 -9.99
CA GLN A 423 -16.78 -28.83 -11.10
C GLN A 423 -16.77 -30.33 -10.75
N TRP A 424 -16.23 -30.70 -9.61
CA TRP A 424 -16.22 -32.08 -9.10
C TRP A 424 -17.20 -32.30 -7.95
N GLY A 425 -17.93 -31.26 -7.53
CA GLY A 425 -18.91 -31.29 -6.43
C GLY A 425 -18.32 -31.04 -5.05
N GLU A 426 -17.02 -30.72 -4.97
CA GLU A 426 -16.36 -30.38 -3.72
C GLU A 426 -16.59 -28.92 -3.32
N ASN A 427 -16.50 -28.62 -2.03
CA ASN A 427 -16.60 -27.24 -1.54
C ASN A 427 -15.33 -26.48 -1.92
N PHE A 428 -15.49 -25.32 -2.55
CA PHE A 428 -14.40 -24.39 -2.80
C PHE A 428 -14.68 -23.02 -2.19
N GLY A 429 -13.61 -22.25 -2.01
CA GLY A 429 -13.62 -20.82 -1.79
C GLY A 429 -12.43 -20.23 -2.52
N TYR A 430 -12.55 -19.02 -3.07
CA TYR A 430 -11.50 -18.36 -3.82
C TYR A 430 -11.62 -16.85 -3.67
N ILE A 431 -10.49 -16.18 -3.58
CA ILE A 431 -10.42 -14.73 -3.76
C ILE A 431 -9.85 -14.46 -5.16
N LEU A 432 -10.53 -13.64 -5.94
CA LEU A 432 -10.06 -13.28 -7.28
C LEU A 432 -8.72 -12.54 -7.17
N VAL A 433 -7.67 -13.14 -7.73
CA VAL A 433 -6.30 -12.62 -7.63
C VAL A 433 -5.97 -11.63 -8.75
N ASP A 434 -6.78 -11.55 -9.81
CA ASP A 434 -6.55 -10.67 -10.96
C ASP A 434 -6.24 -9.21 -10.62
N PRO A 435 -6.88 -8.56 -9.61
CA PRO A 435 -6.55 -7.20 -9.24
C PRO A 435 -5.11 -6.98 -8.74
N ILE A 436 -4.34 -8.05 -8.49
CA ILE A 436 -2.91 -7.97 -8.20
C ILE A 436 -2.13 -7.35 -9.38
N GLY A 437 -2.68 -7.45 -10.58
CA GLY A 437 -2.13 -6.82 -11.77
C GLY A 437 -2.16 -5.31 -11.80
N GLY A 438 -2.64 -4.64 -10.76
CA GLY A 438 -2.62 -3.19 -10.49
C GLY A 438 -2.06 -2.28 -11.57
N ALA A 439 -1.72 -1.08 -11.18
CA ALA A 439 -0.99 -0.16 -12.06
C ALA A 439 -0.01 0.67 -11.22
N ILE A 440 1.14 0.97 -11.73
CA ILE A 440 2.08 1.87 -11.05
C ILE A 440 1.78 3.31 -11.47
N GLY A 441 1.76 4.23 -10.51
CA GLY A 441 1.59 5.65 -10.77
C GLY A 441 2.74 6.25 -11.57
N ALA A 442 2.52 7.45 -12.10
CA ALA A 442 3.55 8.16 -12.84
C ALA A 442 4.79 8.42 -12.00
N PHE A 443 5.94 8.40 -12.64
CA PHE A 443 7.20 8.84 -12.06
C PHE A 443 7.39 10.33 -12.36
N SER A 444 8.21 11.01 -11.57
CA SER A 444 8.65 12.38 -11.89
C SER A 444 9.38 12.45 -13.24
N THR A 445 9.95 11.35 -13.68
CA THR A 445 10.78 11.23 -14.90
C THR A 445 10.10 10.53 -16.08
N GLY A 446 8.90 9.99 -15.91
CA GLY A 446 8.21 9.22 -16.94
C GLY A 446 6.83 8.75 -16.58
N ASP A 447 6.18 8.12 -17.54
CA ASP A 447 4.85 7.54 -17.35
C ASP A 447 4.90 6.34 -16.39
N GLY A 448 3.77 6.09 -15.73
CA GLY A 448 3.55 4.91 -14.91
C GLY A 448 3.46 3.63 -15.74
N ILE A 449 3.55 2.50 -15.04
CA ILE A 449 3.57 1.17 -15.68
C ILE A 449 2.15 0.59 -15.69
N SER A 450 1.63 0.35 -16.89
CA SER A 450 0.33 -0.30 -17.07
C SER A 450 0.36 -1.74 -16.57
N THR A 451 -0.69 -2.14 -15.84
CA THR A 451 -0.78 -3.47 -15.20
C THR A 451 0.51 -3.89 -14.47
N GLY A 452 1.23 -2.91 -13.93
CA GLY A 452 2.58 -3.05 -13.37
C GLY A 452 2.65 -3.68 -11.97
N GLY A 453 1.54 -4.20 -11.46
CA GLY A 453 1.48 -4.83 -10.15
C GLY A 453 1.15 -3.87 -9.01
N GLN A 454 1.50 -4.27 -7.81
CA GLN A 454 1.22 -3.52 -6.57
C GLN A 454 2.50 -3.05 -5.90
N SER A 455 2.51 -1.81 -5.42
CA SER A 455 3.66 -1.25 -4.71
C SER A 455 4.03 -2.04 -3.45
N ARG A 456 3.03 -2.55 -2.70
CA ARG A 456 3.27 -3.37 -1.50
C ARG A 456 3.80 -4.77 -1.78
N THR A 457 3.64 -5.27 -3.01
CA THR A 457 4.10 -6.59 -3.45
C THR A 457 4.77 -6.47 -4.81
N PRO A 458 5.96 -5.86 -4.89
CA PRO A 458 6.55 -5.42 -6.17
C PRO A 458 6.87 -6.55 -7.15
N ILE A 459 6.96 -7.80 -6.68
CA ILE A 459 7.26 -8.97 -7.52
C ILE A 459 6.06 -9.89 -7.75
N CYS A 460 4.83 -9.45 -7.44
CA CYS A 460 3.61 -10.21 -7.67
C CYS A 460 3.41 -10.57 -9.16
N LYS A 461 2.56 -11.55 -9.41
CA LYS A 461 2.28 -12.08 -10.75
C LYS A 461 0.78 -12.16 -10.97
N LEU A 462 0.32 -11.86 -12.18
CA LEU A 462 -1.04 -12.18 -12.58
C LEU A 462 -1.22 -13.71 -12.62
N PRO A 463 -2.35 -14.22 -12.11
CA PRO A 463 -2.66 -15.64 -12.21
C PRO A 463 -2.84 -16.04 -13.68
N ASN A 464 -2.43 -17.26 -13.99
CA ASN A 464 -2.69 -17.87 -15.28
C ASN A 464 -4.18 -18.23 -15.37
N ILE A 465 -4.83 -17.82 -16.46
CA ILE A 465 -6.27 -18.04 -16.68
C ILE A 465 -6.60 -19.53 -16.73
N GLU A 466 -5.86 -20.31 -17.54
CA GLU A 466 -6.12 -21.74 -17.71
C GLU A 466 -5.99 -22.49 -16.37
N HIS A 467 -4.98 -22.15 -15.57
CA HIS A 467 -4.82 -22.75 -14.26
C HIS A 467 -5.96 -22.37 -13.30
N THR A 468 -6.44 -21.13 -13.37
CA THR A 468 -7.59 -20.68 -12.57
C THR A 468 -8.87 -21.43 -12.97
N GLU A 469 -9.14 -21.57 -14.27
CA GLU A 469 -10.30 -22.29 -14.80
C GLU A 469 -10.25 -23.80 -14.53
N GLN A 470 -9.06 -24.38 -14.49
CA GLN A 470 -8.88 -25.77 -14.07
C GLN A 470 -9.15 -25.99 -12.60
N THR A 471 -8.83 -25.01 -11.77
CA THR A 471 -8.93 -25.12 -10.30
C THR A 471 -10.30 -24.74 -9.78
N PHE A 472 -10.92 -23.72 -10.38
CA PHE A 472 -12.19 -23.13 -9.92
C PHE A 472 -13.24 -23.15 -11.04
N PRO A 473 -14.53 -23.23 -10.69
CA PRO A 473 -15.61 -23.36 -11.66
C PRO A 473 -15.99 -22.04 -12.31
N VAL A 474 -15.05 -21.38 -12.95
CA VAL A 474 -15.21 -20.12 -13.67
C VAL A 474 -14.72 -20.24 -15.10
N LEU A 475 -15.30 -19.46 -16.02
CA LEU A 475 -14.84 -19.29 -17.39
C LEU A 475 -14.64 -17.80 -17.65
N PHE A 476 -13.42 -17.40 -17.97
CA PHE A 476 -13.12 -16.01 -18.31
C PHE A 476 -13.61 -15.70 -19.72
N LEU A 477 -14.33 -14.58 -19.85
CA LEU A 477 -14.78 -14.04 -21.13
C LEU A 477 -13.71 -13.15 -21.76
N TYR A 478 -13.07 -12.32 -20.94
CA TYR A 478 -11.94 -11.48 -21.33
C TYR A 478 -11.18 -10.95 -20.10
N ARG A 479 -9.93 -10.58 -20.34
CA ARG A 479 -9.09 -9.75 -19.47
C ARG A 479 -8.42 -8.70 -20.36
N LYS A 480 -8.60 -7.40 -20.07
CA LYS A 480 -8.11 -6.31 -20.92
C LYS A 480 -7.70 -5.09 -20.10
N GLU A 481 -6.75 -4.31 -20.61
CA GLU A 481 -6.47 -2.98 -20.07
C GLU A 481 -7.63 -2.02 -20.38
N LEU A 482 -7.84 -1.05 -19.47
CA LEU A 482 -8.95 -0.11 -19.56
C LEU A 482 -8.44 1.26 -20.01
N VAL A 483 -9.02 1.79 -21.10
CA VAL A 483 -8.75 3.14 -21.61
C VAL A 483 -9.12 4.18 -20.53
N ASP A 484 -8.36 5.28 -20.46
CA ASP A 484 -8.52 6.37 -19.48
C ASP A 484 -8.41 5.95 -18.01
N SER A 485 -7.94 4.74 -17.73
CA SER A 485 -7.83 4.27 -16.33
C SER A 485 -6.64 4.86 -15.58
N GLY A 486 -5.56 5.22 -16.25
CA GLY A 486 -4.44 5.95 -15.67
C GLY A 486 -4.77 7.42 -15.42
N GLY A 487 -4.29 8.00 -14.32
CA GLY A 487 -4.43 9.42 -14.02
C GLY A 487 -3.68 10.29 -15.04
N ALA A 488 -4.33 11.37 -15.51
CA ALA A 488 -3.72 12.29 -16.45
C ALA A 488 -2.64 13.15 -15.79
N GLY A 489 -1.59 13.51 -16.54
CA GLY A 489 -0.49 14.34 -16.03
C GLY A 489 0.50 14.71 -17.12
N LEU A 490 1.49 15.52 -16.77
CA LEU A 490 2.72 15.67 -17.57
C LEU A 490 3.29 14.27 -17.89
N ASN A 491 3.34 13.43 -16.87
CA ASN A 491 3.52 12.00 -17.00
C ASN A 491 2.22 11.29 -16.58
N ARG A 492 1.74 10.39 -17.43
CA ARG A 492 0.49 9.65 -17.23
C ARG A 492 0.71 8.49 -16.26
N GLY A 493 -0.24 8.23 -15.39
CA GLY A 493 -0.28 7.00 -14.60
C GLY A 493 -0.45 5.75 -15.48
N GLY A 494 -0.03 4.60 -14.97
CA GLY A 494 -0.23 3.31 -15.62
C GLY A 494 -1.71 2.96 -15.74
N MET A 495 -2.08 2.28 -16.83
CA MET A 495 -3.44 1.73 -17.00
C MET A 495 -3.67 0.54 -16.08
N SER A 496 -4.89 0.44 -15.56
CA SER A 496 -5.42 -0.77 -14.94
C SER A 496 -6.12 -1.66 -15.93
N ALA A 497 -6.79 -2.69 -15.44
CA ALA A 497 -7.49 -3.64 -16.30
C ALA A 497 -8.88 -3.99 -15.76
N GLU A 498 -9.60 -4.67 -16.61
CA GLU A 498 -10.90 -5.27 -16.37
C GLU A 498 -10.81 -6.78 -16.60
N THR A 499 -11.40 -7.56 -15.71
CA THR A 499 -11.62 -9.00 -15.91
C THR A 499 -13.09 -9.31 -15.85
N CYS A 500 -13.55 -10.24 -16.73
CA CYS A 500 -14.95 -10.61 -16.85
C CYS A 500 -15.08 -12.13 -16.94
N PHE A 501 -16.00 -12.72 -16.18
CA PHE A 501 -16.19 -14.16 -16.14
C PHE A 501 -17.63 -14.59 -15.84
N VAL A 502 -17.90 -15.86 -16.08
CA VAL A 502 -19.16 -16.53 -15.75
C VAL A 502 -18.87 -17.82 -14.95
N PRO A 503 -19.81 -18.30 -14.12
CA PRO A 503 -19.75 -19.65 -13.55
C PRO A 503 -19.73 -20.71 -14.66
N HIS A 504 -18.90 -21.73 -14.50
CA HIS A 504 -18.76 -22.83 -15.45
C HIS A 504 -18.70 -24.17 -14.75
N ASN A 505 -19.47 -25.14 -15.23
CA ASN A 505 -19.58 -26.48 -14.65
C ASN A 505 -19.99 -26.50 -13.15
N THR A 506 -20.74 -25.50 -12.74
CA THR A 506 -21.36 -25.39 -11.41
C THR A 506 -22.74 -24.75 -11.55
N PRO A 507 -23.71 -25.07 -10.66
CA PRO A 507 -25.05 -24.49 -10.74
C PRO A 507 -25.07 -23.00 -10.39
N THR A 508 -24.23 -22.57 -9.44
CA THR A 508 -24.18 -21.19 -8.97
C THR A 508 -22.90 -20.93 -8.16
N ILE A 509 -22.46 -19.69 -8.13
CA ILE A 509 -21.38 -19.21 -7.26
C ILE A 509 -21.95 -18.16 -6.32
N THR A 510 -21.63 -18.26 -5.04
CA THR A 510 -21.96 -17.22 -4.04
C THR A 510 -20.79 -16.26 -3.93
N HIS A 511 -21.06 -14.97 -4.07
CA HIS A 511 -20.06 -13.91 -4.01
C HIS A 511 -20.22 -13.03 -2.78
N ASP A 512 -19.07 -12.48 -2.35
CA ASP A 512 -18.98 -11.31 -1.50
C ASP A 512 -18.06 -10.29 -2.18
N THR A 513 -18.44 -9.01 -2.18
CA THR A 513 -17.56 -7.91 -2.60
C THR A 513 -17.01 -7.20 -1.38
N LEU A 514 -15.78 -6.77 -1.46
CA LEU A 514 -15.13 -5.94 -0.45
C LEU A 514 -14.25 -4.92 -1.16
N SER A 515 -14.65 -3.66 -1.12
CA SER A 515 -13.94 -2.61 -1.82
C SER A 515 -14.09 -1.26 -1.12
N SER A 516 -13.27 -0.35 -1.49
CA SER A 516 -13.36 1.10 -1.30
C SER A 516 -12.72 1.78 -2.51
N GLY A 517 -12.74 3.09 -2.61
CA GLY A 517 -12.24 3.75 -3.81
C GLY A 517 -13.14 3.52 -5.03
N ASN A 518 -14.46 3.47 -4.82
CA ASN A 518 -15.46 3.37 -5.88
C ASN A 518 -16.13 4.72 -6.19
N ALA A 519 -16.32 5.57 -5.16
CA ALA A 519 -16.84 6.93 -5.30
C ALA A 519 -15.74 7.98 -5.15
N VAL A 520 -14.79 7.73 -4.23
CA VAL A 520 -13.68 8.63 -3.92
C VAL A 520 -12.38 8.01 -4.43
N PRO A 521 -11.73 8.59 -5.45
CA PRO A 521 -10.46 8.07 -5.94
C PRO A 521 -9.41 8.02 -4.83
N THR A 522 -8.79 6.89 -4.65
CA THR A 522 -7.72 6.68 -3.67
C THR A 522 -6.33 6.77 -4.31
N SER A 523 -6.20 6.42 -5.58
CA SER A 523 -4.99 6.63 -6.37
C SER A 523 -4.96 8.08 -6.88
N THR A 524 -4.64 9.00 -5.98
CA THR A 524 -4.55 10.43 -6.27
C THR A 524 -3.35 10.74 -7.14
N GLY A 525 -3.46 11.76 -7.99
CA GLY A 525 -2.30 12.32 -8.68
C GLY A 525 -1.41 13.13 -7.73
N MET A 526 -0.30 13.61 -8.23
CA MET A 526 0.68 14.38 -7.47
C MET A 526 1.17 15.59 -8.28
N MET A 527 1.49 16.69 -7.60
CA MET A 527 2.08 17.88 -8.22
C MET A 527 1.21 18.45 -9.38
N GLY A 528 -0.11 18.36 -9.25
CA GLY A 528 -1.07 18.74 -10.29
C GLY A 528 -1.50 17.60 -11.22
N GLY A 529 -0.97 16.39 -11.06
CA GLY A 529 -1.45 15.21 -11.78
C GLY A 529 -2.84 14.79 -11.31
N TYR A 530 -3.65 14.23 -12.20
CA TYR A 530 -5.01 13.82 -11.92
C TYR A 530 -5.09 12.44 -11.30
N PRO A 531 -6.14 12.13 -10.54
CA PRO A 531 -6.42 10.79 -10.05
C PRO A 531 -6.61 9.78 -11.17
N ALA A 532 -6.35 8.52 -10.86
CA ALA A 532 -6.70 7.39 -11.70
C ALA A 532 -8.19 7.05 -11.63
N THR A 533 -8.63 6.05 -12.40
CA THR A 533 -9.97 5.47 -12.29
C THR A 533 -10.22 4.91 -10.90
N VAL A 534 -11.48 4.75 -10.56
CA VAL A 534 -11.98 4.09 -9.34
C VAL A 534 -12.17 2.59 -9.56
N ASN A 535 -12.43 1.84 -8.49
CA ASN A 535 -12.90 0.46 -8.58
C ASN A 535 -14.33 0.41 -9.11
N ILE A 536 -14.64 -0.54 -10.01
CA ILE A 536 -15.98 -0.66 -10.60
C ILE A 536 -16.39 -2.13 -10.62
N TYR A 537 -17.53 -2.44 -10.01
CA TYR A 537 -18.21 -3.72 -10.16
C TYR A 537 -19.33 -3.60 -11.20
N LYS A 538 -19.34 -4.52 -12.17
CA LYS A 538 -20.40 -4.63 -13.18
C LYS A 538 -21.02 -6.00 -13.07
N PHE A 539 -22.32 -6.06 -12.85
CA PHE A 539 -23.04 -7.32 -12.73
C PHE A 539 -24.33 -7.29 -13.55
N LYS A 540 -24.47 -8.26 -14.45
CA LYS A 540 -25.67 -8.42 -15.29
C LYS A 540 -26.26 -9.81 -15.05
N LYS A 541 -27.55 -9.84 -14.77
CA LYS A 541 -28.34 -11.06 -14.61
C LYS A 541 -29.18 -11.36 -15.85
N ASP A 542 -29.55 -12.61 -15.99
CA ASP A 542 -30.47 -13.09 -17.02
C ASP A 542 -30.00 -12.74 -18.43
N THR A 543 -28.72 -12.97 -18.74
CA THR A 543 -28.07 -12.59 -19.99
C THR A 543 -28.20 -13.65 -21.09
N ASP A 544 -27.83 -13.31 -22.31
CA ASP A 544 -27.76 -14.25 -23.45
C ASP A 544 -26.40 -14.97 -23.56
N ILE A 545 -25.54 -14.88 -22.55
CA ILE A 545 -24.15 -15.36 -22.60
C ILE A 545 -24.04 -16.84 -22.97
N LEU A 546 -24.92 -17.70 -22.46
CA LEU A 546 -24.90 -19.13 -22.79
C LEU A 546 -25.19 -19.40 -24.27
N LYS A 547 -26.06 -18.58 -24.90
CA LYS A 547 -26.32 -18.65 -26.35
C LYS A 547 -25.10 -18.18 -27.13
N ARG A 548 -24.44 -17.11 -26.69
CA ARG A 548 -23.18 -16.60 -27.30
C ARG A 548 -22.08 -17.61 -27.25
N LEU A 549 -21.86 -18.24 -26.09
CA LEU A 549 -20.82 -19.29 -25.91
C LEU A 549 -21.04 -20.46 -26.84
N LYS A 550 -22.31 -20.94 -27.00
CA LYS A 550 -22.65 -22.00 -27.94
C LYS A 550 -22.41 -21.61 -29.41
N ALA A 551 -22.50 -20.33 -29.72
CA ALA A 551 -22.25 -19.80 -31.05
C ALA A 551 -20.78 -19.37 -31.27
N SER A 552 -19.88 -19.62 -30.33
CA SER A 552 -18.47 -19.17 -30.32
C SER A 552 -18.33 -17.64 -30.51
N ASN A 553 -19.30 -16.89 -30.01
CA ASN A 553 -19.36 -15.43 -30.06
C ASN A 553 -19.06 -14.84 -28.69
N LEU A 554 -17.77 -14.75 -28.32
CA LEU A 554 -17.33 -14.18 -27.07
C LEU A 554 -17.46 -12.64 -27.09
N PRO A 555 -18.00 -12.01 -26.04
CA PRO A 555 -18.00 -10.57 -25.93
C PRO A 555 -16.59 -10.05 -25.64
N SER A 556 -16.25 -8.88 -26.14
CA SER A 556 -15.02 -8.14 -25.80
C SER A 556 -15.25 -7.09 -24.70
N ASP A 557 -16.52 -6.81 -24.41
CA ASP A 557 -16.96 -5.91 -23.38
C ASP A 557 -18.33 -6.34 -22.81
N ILE A 558 -18.54 -6.18 -21.50
CA ILE A 558 -19.80 -6.53 -20.84
C ILE A 558 -21.00 -5.72 -21.39
N SER A 559 -20.78 -4.54 -21.97
CA SER A 559 -21.84 -3.73 -22.59
C SER A 559 -22.48 -4.42 -23.80
N GLU A 560 -21.74 -5.30 -24.48
CA GLU A 560 -22.25 -6.08 -25.63
C GLU A 560 -23.25 -7.18 -25.20
N VAL A 561 -23.28 -7.51 -23.92
CA VAL A 561 -24.11 -8.60 -23.38
C VAL A 561 -25.42 -8.00 -22.86
N PRO A 562 -26.55 -8.25 -23.48
CA PRO A 562 -27.84 -7.82 -22.94
C PRO A 562 -28.17 -8.57 -21.65
N GLY A 563 -28.83 -7.87 -20.72
CA GLY A 563 -29.19 -8.42 -19.43
C GLY A 563 -29.65 -7.32 -18.47
N ARG A 564 -30.17 -7.72 -17.32
CA ARG A 564 -30.61 -6.81 -16.26
C ARG A 564 -29.41 -6.40 -15.41
N GLU A 565 -29.05 -5.11 -15.43
CA GLU A 565 -27.97 -4.59 -14.58
C GLU A 565 -28.39 -4.62 -13.10
N VAL A 566 -27.46 -5.01 -12.25
CA VAL A 566 -27.58 -5.03 -10.79
C VAL A 566 -26.48 -4.18 -10.19
N THR A 567 -26.85 -3.15 -9.45
CA THR A 567 -25.90 -2.34 -8.67
C THR A 567 -25.51 -3.12 -7.41
N LEU A 568 -24.23 -3.37 -7.23
CA LEU A 568 -23.68 -3.99 -6.03
C LEU A 568 -23.25 -2.92 -5.04
N GLU A 569 -23.41 -3.22 -3.75
CA GLU A 569 -22.83 -2.41 -2.67
C GLU A 569 -21.32 -2.67 -2.56
N LEU A 570 -20.60 -1.77 -1.91
CA LEU A 570 -19.16 -1.91 -1.68
C LEU A 570 -18.82 -3.16 -0.84
N ARG A 571 -19.74 -3.54 0.04
CA ARG A 571 -19.64 -4.73 0.89
C ARG A 571 -20.88 -5.60 0.75
N GLN A 572 -21.22 -5.90 -0.51
CA GLN A 572 -22.33 -6.82 -0.81
C GLN A 572 -21.96 -8.23 -0.39
N GLN A 573 -22.83 -8.87 0.41
CA GLN A 573 -22.62 -10.25 0.88
C GLN A 573 -23.64 -11.20 0.27
N ASN A 574 -23.22 -12.44 0.07
CA ASN A 574 -24.08 -13.59 -0.29
C ASN A 574 -24.89 -13.39 -1.58
N PHE A 575 -24.43 -12.60 -2.57
CA PHE A 575 -25.14 -12.54 -3.84
C PHE A 575 -24.79 -13.73 -4.74
N GLN A 576 -25.79 -14.16 -5.50
CA GLN A 576 -25.68 -15.36 -6.34
C GLN A 576 -25.42 -14.96 -7.78
N GLN A 577 -24.46 -15.64 -8.42
CA GLN A 577 -24.20 -15.61 -9.83
C GLN A 577 -24.46 -16.99 -10.44
N ASP A 578 -25.44 -17.07 -11.33
CA ASP A 578 -25.76 -18.28 -12.07
C ASP A 578 -25.00 -18.31 -13.41
N PRO A 579 -24.91 -19.45 -14.12
CA PRO A 579 -24.18 -19.54 -15.40
C PRO A 579 -24.63 -18.55 -16.49
N SER A 580 -25.86 -18.06 -16.42
CA SER A 580 -26.39 -17.03 -17.32
C SER A 580 -26.07 -15.59 -16.89
N ASP A 581 -25.41 -15.40 -15.77
CA ASP A 581 -25.08 -14.08 -15.22
C ASP A 581 -23.63 -13.73 -15.54
N VAL A 582 -23.36 -12.48 -15.86
CA VAL A 582 -22.01 -12.00 -16.21
C VAL A 582 -21.54 -11.02 -15.13
N TYR A 583 -20.35 -11.29 -14.60
CA TYR A 583 -19.70 -10.44 -13.60
C TYR A 583 -18.37 -9.91 -14.13
N SER A 584 -18.14 -8.63 -13.92
CA SER A 584 -16.88 -7.99 -14.27
C SER A 584 -16.40 -7.09 -13.13
N VAL A 585 -15.10 -7.00 -12.97
CA VAL A 585 -14.44 -6.10 -12.03
C VAL A 585 -13.34 -5.32 -12.73
N VAL A 586 -13.34 -4.00 -12.49
CA VAL A 586 -12.28 -3.06 -12.85
C VAL A 586 -11.58 -2.64 -11.55
N TRP A 587 -10.26 -2.59 -11.57
CA TRP A 587 -9.48 -2.04 -10.45
C TRP A 587 -8.87 -0.70 -10.80
N THR A 588 -8.40 0.04 -9.78
CA THR A 588 -7.87 1.39 -9.96
C THR A 588 -6.60 1.42 -10.78
N GLY A 589 -6.39 2.50 -11.54
CA GLY A 589 -5.15 2.82 -12.24
C GLY A 589 -4.11 3.53 -11.38
N GLY A 590 -2.98 3.86 -11.95
CA GLY A 590 -1.93 4.67 -11.33
C GLY A 590 -2.23 6.17 -11.42
N GLY A 591 -1.93 6.96 -10.37
CA GLY A 591 -2.09 8.42 -10.38
C GLY A 591 -1.13 9.11 -11.36
N GLY A 592 -1.54 10.26 -11.91
CA GLY A 592 -0.74 11.10 -12.81
C GLY A 592 0.22 12.04 -12.06
N TYR A 593 1.26 12.53 -12.72
CA TYR A 593 2.23 13.48 -12.19
C TYR A 593 2.27 14.76 -13.03
N GLY A 594 2.16 15.92 -12.39
CA GLY A 594 2.24 17.22 -13.03
C GLY A 594 1.01 17.60 -13.86
N ASP A 595 0.92 18.89 -14.27
CA ASP A 595 -0.23 19.41 -15.03
C ASP A 595 -0.38 18.67 -16.37
N PRO A 596 -1.55 18.05 -16.67
CA PRO A 596 -1.81 17.39 -17.96
C PRO A 596 -1.60 18.28 -19.19
N LEU A 597 -1.84 19.60 -19.07
CA LEU A 597 -1.60 20.55 -20.16
C LEU A 597 -0.11 20.76 -20.49
N ALA A 598 0.80 20.30 -19.64
CA ALA A 598 2.23 20.33 -19.90
C ALA A 598 2.74 19.09 -20.66
N ARG A 599 1.91 18.04 -20.83
CA ARG A 599 2.29 16.85 -21.61
C ARG A 599 2.50 17.20 -23.07
N ASP A 600 3.56 16.66 -23.66
CA ASP A 600 3.84 16.81 -25.08
C ASP A 600 2.64 16.33 -25.91
N PRO A 601 2.08 17.17 -26.82
CA PRO A 601 0.94 16.77 -27.66
C PRO A 601 1.22 15.51 -28.49
N GLN A 602 2.45 15.28 -28.91
CA GLN A 602 2.81 14.10 -29.69
C GLN A 602 2.70 12.82 -28.83
N ARG A 603 3.15 12.87 -27.58
CA ARG A 603 2.97 11.73 -26.63
C ARG A 603 1.49 11.44 -26.35
N VAL A 604 0.63 12.48 -26.34
CA VAL A 604 -0.82 12.27 -26.22
C VAL A 604 -1.39 11.59 -27.47
N ALA A 605 -0.90 11.95 -28.65
CA ALA A 605 -1.30 11.29 -29.89
C ALA A 605 -0.88 9.81 -29.92
N GLU A 606 0.32 9.49 -29.45
CA GLU A 606 0.81 8.11 -29.27
C GLU A 606 -0.05 7.33 -28.27
N ASP A 607 -0.41 7.96 -27.12
CA ASP A 607 -1.31 7.35 -26.12
C ASP A 607 -2.69 7.00 -26.70
N VAL A 608 -3.19 7.80 -27.65
CA VAL A 608 -4.48 7.54 -28.32
C VAL A 608 -4.35 6.47 -29.39
N ASN A 609 -3.38 6.61 -30.30
CA ASN A 609 -3.30 5.81 -31.52
C ASN A 609 -2.65 4.44 -31.29
N ASP A 610 -1.53 4.41 -30.54
CA ASP A 610 -0.65 3.26 -30.43
C ASP A 610 -0.91 2.49 -29.13
N HIS A 611 -0.98 3.20 -28.01
CA HIS A 611 -1.12 2.59 -26.70
C HIS A 611 -2.57 2.36 -26.28
N ARG A 612 -3.54 3.03 -26.91
CA ARG A 612 -4.97 3.03 -26.54
C ARG A 612 -5.18 3.33 -25.05
N ALA A 613 -4.31 4.16 -24.51
CA ALA A 613 -4.30 4.52 -23.09
C ALA A 613 -5.20 5.71 -22.79
N VAL A 614 -5.43 6.56 -23.77
CA VAL A 614 -6.20 7.80 -23.68
C VAL A 614 -7.25 7.84 -24.79
N SER A 615 -8.48 8.18 -24.45
CA SER A 615 -9.55 8.40 -25.44
C SER A 615 -9.38 9.73 -26.17
N LEU A 616 -9.97 9.85 -27.34
CA LEU A 616 -10.02 11.13 -28.09
C LEU A 616 -10.66 12.25 -27.26
N ALA A 617 -11.66 11.92 -26.44
CA ALA A 617 -12.33 12.87 -25.56
C ALA A 617 -11.36 13.36 -24.47
N ALA A 618 -10.67 12.45 -23.78
CA ALA A 618 -9.69 12.81 -22.75
C ALA A 618 -8.50 13.58 -23.32
N ALA A 619 -8.03 13.22 -24.52
CA ALA A 619 -6.96 13.96 -25.21
C ALA A 619 -7.33 15.44 -25.39
N ARG A 620 -8.57 15.71 -25.81
CA ARG A 620 -9.08 17.07 -25.98
C ARG A 620 -9.40 17.76 -24.64
N ASP A 621 -10.21 17.13 -23.79
CA ASP A 621 -10.84 17.81 -22.66
C ASP A 621 -9.91 17.92 -21.44
N ILE A 622 -8.97 16.98 -21.28
CA ILE A 622 -8.02 16.96 -20.16
C ILE A 622 -6.62 17.44 -20.57
N TYR A 623 -6.10 16.91 -21.68
CA TYR A 623 -4.75 17.28 -22.15
C TYR A 623 -4.71 18.51 -23.06
N GLY A 624 -5.87 18.98 -23.51
CA GLY A 624 -5.99 20.11 -24.43
C GLY A 624 -5.31 19.84 -25.79
N VAL A 625 -5.37 18.60 -26.29
CA VAL A 625 -4.77 18.17 -27.56
C VAL A 625 -5.86 17.84 -28.56
N VAL A 626 -5.78 18.48 -29.72
CA VAL A 626 -6.71 18.24 -30.83
C VAL A 626 -6.01 17.35 -31.87
N LEU A 627 -6.62 16.22 -32.19
CA LEU A 627 -6.13 15.30 -33.23
C LEU A 627 -6.94 15.47 -34.51
N LYS A 628 -6.26 15.42 -35.65
CA LYS A 628 -6.86 15.35 -36.99
C LYS A 628 -7.44 13.95 -37.23
N PRO A 629 -8.32 13.77 -38.23
CA PRO A 629 -8.89 12.45 -38.55
C PRO A 629 -7.86 11.35 -38.86
N ASN A 630 -6.64 11.71 -39.27
CA ASN A 630 -5.54 10.80 -39.52
C ASN A 630 -4.71 10.46 -38.26
N GLY A 631 -5.15 10.90 -37.07
CA GLY A 631 -4.47 10.65 -35.79
C GLY A 631 -3.32 11.60 -35.46
N THR A 632 -2.90 12.49 -36.37
CA THR A 632 -1.82 13.45 -36.10
C THR A 632 -2.31 14.67 -35.31
N VAL A 633 -1.41 15.31 -34.58
CA VAL A 633 -1.72 16.54 -33.81
C VAL A 633 -2.09 17.69 -34.76
N ASP A 634 -3.15 18.42 -34.41
CA ASP A 634 -3.46 19.72 -34.97
C ASP A 634 -2.83 20.81 -34.08
N ASP A 635 -1.60 21.21 -34.39
CA ASP A 635 -0.83 22.15 -33.55
C ASP A 635 -1.54 23.51 -33.35
N PRO A 636 -2.09 24.19 -34.39
CA PRO A 636 -2.78 25.45 -34.19
C PRO A 636 -4.01 25.32 -33.29
N ALA A 637 -4.83 24.28 -33.49
CA ALA A 637 -6.02 24.04 -32.69
C ALA A 637 -5.65 23.67 -31.25
N THR A 638 -4.60 22.86 -31.05
CA THR A 638 -4.06 22.49 -29.74
C THR A 638 -3.55 23.71 -28.97
N GLN A 639 -2.77 24.58 -29.60
CA GLN A 639 -2.26 25.81 -28.99
C GLN A 639 -3.42 26.75 -28.59
N ALA A 640 -4.40 26.94 -29.47
CA ALA A 640 -5.58 27.77 -29.19
C ALA A 640 -6.39 27.22 -27.99
N LEU A 641 -6.65 25.91 -27.96
CA LEU A 641 -7.39 25.26 -26.87
C LEU A 641 -6.64 25.38 -25.54
N ARG A 642 -5.33 25.09 -25.51
CA ARG A 642 -4.52 25.23 -24.28
C ARG A 642 -4.50 26.67 -23.78
N ALA A 643 -4.36 27.66 -24.68
CA ALA A 643 -4.39 29.07 -24.31
C ALA A 643 -5.73 29.47 -23.69
N GLU A 644 -6.84 28.99 -24.23
CA GLU A 644 -8.20 29.20 -23.69
C GLU A 644 -8.33 28.61 -22.27
N VAL A 645 -7.86 27.36 -22.08
CA VAL A 645 -7.92 26.70 -20.77
C VAL A 645 -7.06 27.43 -19.74
N PHE A 646 -5.85 27.85 -20.07
CA PHE A 646 -5.00 28.65 -19.17
C PHE A 646 -5.66 30.00 -18.84
N ALA A 647 -6.29 30.67 -19.82
CA ALA A 647 -7.03 31.91 -19.57
C ALA A 647 -8.23 31.70 -18.64
N ARG A 648 -8.97 30.59 -18.79
CA ARG A 648 -10.07 30.23 -17.92
C ARG A 648 -9.60 29.96 -16.49
N ARG A 649 -8.53 29.16 -16.31
CA ARG A 649 -7.96 28.81 -14.99
C ARG A 649 -7.54 30.06 -14.19
N LYS A 650 -7.00 31.08 -14.82
CA LYS A 650 -6.65 32.35 -14.17
C LYS A 650 -7.82 33.18 -13.67
N ARG A 651 -9.03 32.93 -14.16
CA ARG A 651 -10.24 33.67 -13.74
C ARG A 651 -10.93 33.12 -12.50
N TYR A 652 -10.53 31.93 -12.03
CA TYR A 652 -11.10 31.38 -10.80
C TYR A 652 -10.75 32.27 -9.59
N PRO A 653 -11.60 32.28 -8.56
CA PRO A 653 -11.37 33.12 -7.38
C PRO A 653 -10.12 32.71 -6.60
N VAL A 654 -9.39 33.70 -6.10
CA VAL A 654 -8.27 33.52 -5.14
C VAL A 654 -8.83 33.83 -3.75
N ASN A 655 -8.79 32.86 -2.85
CA ASN A 655 -9.36 32.98 -1.50
C ASN A 655 -10.79 33.58 -1.50
N GLY A 656 -11.64 33.09 -2.42
CA GLY A 656 -13.01 33.55 -2.57
C GLY A 656 -13.20 34.92 -3.23
N LYS A 657 -12.13 35.63 -3.62
CA LYS A 657 -12.16 36.93 -4.27
C LYS A 657 -11.83 36.84 -5.76
N SER A 658 -12.70 37.36 -6.61
CA SER A 658 -12.45 37.47 -8.06
C SER A 658 -11.69 38.77 -8.38
N GLY A 659 -10.92 38.75 -9.49
CA GLY A 659 -10.22 39.93 -10.01
C GLY A 659 -8.95 40.33 -9.26
N SER A 660 -8.35 39.46 -8.45
CA SER A 660 -7.04 39.69 -7.87
C SER A 660 -5.97 39.84 -8.98
N VAL A 661 -5.16 40.92 -8.90
CA VAL A 661 -4.02 41.11 -9.81
C VAL A 661 -2.83 40.37 -9.23
N PRO A 662 -2.33 39.30 -9.88
CA PRO A 662 -1.20 38.56 -9.37
C PRO A 662 0.09 39.41 -9.43
N GLN A 663 0.85 39.46 -8.35
CA GLN A 663 2.16 40.10 -8.29
C GLN A 663 3.26 39.06 -8.56
N LYS A 664 4.35 39.49 -9.23
CA LYS A 664 5.54 38.67 -9.39
C LYS A 664 6.60 39.04 -8.36
N LEU A 665 7.25 38.04 -7.79
CA LEU A 665 8.38 38.26 -6.91
C LEU A 665 9.64 38.54 -7.75
N ALA A 666 10.45 39.53 -7.34
CA ALA A 666 11.69 39.93 -8.01
C ALA A 666 12.94 39.34 -7.32
N GLY A 667 12.81 38.74 -6.15
CA GLY A 667 13.92 38.19 -5.39
C GLY A 667 14.43 36.86 -5.95
N LYS A 668 15.55 36.36 -5.44
CA LYS A 668 16.13 35.07 -5.83
C LYS A 668 15.26 33.92 -5.26
N VAL A 669 15.14 32.84 -6.01
CA VAL A 669 14.59 31.56 -5.50
C VAL A 669 15.52 31.05 -4.40
N PHE A 670 14.94 30.77 -3.25
CA PHE A 670 15.64 30.20 -2.09
C PHE A 670 15.75 28.68 -2.22
N LYS A 671 14.61 28.01 -2.50
CA LYS A 671 14.54 26.55 -2.67
C LYS A 671 13.33 26.15 -3.49
N GLU A 672 13.49 25.12 -4.33
CA GLU A 672 12.40 24.42 -4.98
C GLU A 672 11.83 23.41 -3.99
N ILE A 673 10.51 23.39 -3.84
CA ILE A 673 9.82 22.57 -2.85
C ILE A 673 8.99 21.47 -3.52
N THR A 674 8.32 21.81 -4.63
CA THR A 674 7.60 20.85 -5.47
C THR A 674 7.82 21.17 -6.94
N GLU A 675 7.29 20.34 -7.84
CA GLU A 675 7.33 20.59 -9.31
C GLU A 675 6.84 21.99 -9.67
N ASN A 676 5.90 22.54 -8.90
CA ASN A 676 5.19 23.76 -9.21
C ASN A 676 5.44 24.91 -8.22
N LEU A 677 6.09 24.63 -7.06
CA LEU A 677 6.24 25.57 -5.96
C LEU A 677 7.71 25.81 -5.61
N THR A 678 8.02 27.10 -5.37
CA THR A 678 9.31 27.50 -4.80
C THR A 678 9.11 28.38 -3.58
N LEU A 679 10.11 28.42 -2.70
CA LEU A 679 10.29 29.48 -1.73
C LEU A 679 11.20 30.54 -2.34
N GLN A 680 10.78 31.81 -2.33
CA GLN A 680 11.45 32.92 -2.98
C GLN A 680 11.48 34.15 -2.08
N TYR A 681 12.57 34.92 -2.19
CA TYR A 681 12.63 36.22 -1.54
C TYR A 681 11.71 37.22 -2.26
N PRO A 682 11.05 38.16 -1.54
CA PRO A 682 10.10 39.09 -2.15
C PRO A 682 10.76 40.07 -3.13
N GLU A 683 11.97 40.52 -2.82
CA GLU A 683 12.68 41.55 -3.57
C GLU A 683 14.13 41.16 -3.84
N ALA A 684 14.74 41.75 -4.88
CA ALA A 684 16.13 41.58 -5.16
C ALA A 684 17.02 42.09 -3.99
N GLY A 685 18.06 41.34 -3.66
CA GLY A 685 18.99 41.68 -2.57
C GLY A 685 18.49 41.34 -1.15
N LYS A 686 17.24 40.92 -0.97
CA LYS A 686 16.75 40.41 0.32
C LYS A 686 17.30 39.00 0.57
N THR A 687 17.72 38.74 1.82
CA THR A 687 18.28 37.44 2.25
C THR A 687 17.68 36.95 3.56
N ASN A 688 16.73 37.69 4.15
CA ASN A 688 16.07 37.31 5.39
C ASN A 688 15.06 36.20 5.14
N LYS A 689 15.32 35.03 5.70
CA LYS A 689 14.45 33.86 5.56
C LYS A 689 13.04 34.05 6.12
N THR A 690 12.86 34.91 7.14
CA THR A 690 11.52 35.17 7.74
C THR A 690 10.57 35.87 6.78
N GLY A 691 11.09 36.48 5.71
CA GLY A 691 10.30 37.16 4.68
C GLY A 691 10.07 36.32 3.41
N LEU A 692 10.44 35.04 3.43
CA LEU A 692 10.22 34.14 2.29
C LEU A 692 8.72 33.98 1.96
N ARG A 693 8.45 33.84 0.70
CA ARG A 693 7.10 33.68 0.14
C ARG A 693 7.00 32.44 -0.72
N TRP A 694 5.85 31.84 -0.76
CA TRP A 694 5.51 30.85 -1.77
C TRP A 694 5.41 31.51 -3.13
N SER A 695 5.95 30.88 -4.16
CA SER A 695 5.83 31.36 -5.53
C SER A 695 5.63 30.22 -6.53
N CYS A 696 4.95 30.53 -7.61
CA CYS A 696 4.85 29.63 -8.74
C CYS A 696 6.23 29.44 -9.41
N ARG A 697 6.69 28.21 -9.55
CA ARG A 697 7.99 27.90 -10.17
C ARG A 697 8.08 28.34 -11.63
N HIS A 698 6.93 28.35 -12.36
CA HIS A 698 6.89 28.65 -13.79
C HIS A 698 6.90 30.14 -14.14
N CYS A 699 6.34 31.00 -13.27
CA CYS A 699 6.20 32.43 -13.60
C CYS A 699 6.51 33.38 -12.45
N HIS A 700 6.95 32.86 -11.30
CA HIS A 700 7.32 33.62 -10.10
C HIS A 700 6.17 34.47 -9.49
N THR A 701 4.92 34.11 -9.78
CA THR A 701 3.77 34.72 -9.14
C THR A 701 3.76 34.41 -7.64
N ASP A 702 3.55 35.44 -6.84
CA ASP A 702 3.41 35.38 -5.40
C ASP A 702 2.15 34.61 -4.98
N LEU A 703 2.30 33.56 -4.19
CA LEU A 703 1.22 32.71 -3.68
C LEU A 703 1.01 32.86 -2.17
N GLY A 704 1.65 33.85 -1.53
CA GLY A 704 1.45 34.12 -0.10
C GLY A 704 2.72 33.95 0.74
N SER A 705 2.60 34.22 2.03
CA SER A 705 3.66 34.04 3.01
C SER A 705 4.06 32.57 3.13
N ALA A 706 5.38 32.30 3.23
CA ALA A 706 5.87 30.93 3.48
C ALA A 706 5.40 30.33 4.83
N LYS A 707 4.78 31.14 5.69
CA LYS A 707 4.19 30.71 6.97
C LYS A 707 2.72 30.33 6.88
N GLU A 708 2.11 30.50 5.71
CA GLU A 708 0.69 30.26 5.44
C GLU A 708 0.52 29.19 4.37
N ASN A 709 -0.67 28.62 4.33
CA ASN A 709 -1.02 27.65 3.28
C ASN A 709 -1.00 28.32 1.90
N TYR A 710 -0.09 27.90 1.01
CA TYR A 710 0.05 28.44 -0.35
C TYR A 710 -1.22 28.35 -1.18
N LYS A 711 -2.11 27.38 -0.90
CA LYS A 711 -3.39 27.18 -1.59
C LYS A 711 -4.30 28.41 -1.49
N LEU A 712 -4.13 29.20 -0.42
CA LEU A 712 -4.90 30.45 -0.25
C LEU A 712 -4.50 31.53 -1.29
N GLY A 713 -3.28 31.46 -1.84
CA GLY A 713 -2.81 32.31 -2.92
C GLY A 713 -3.10 31.79 -4.33
N CYS A 714 -3.66 30.59 -4.45
CA CYS A 714 -4.01 30.00 -5.73
C CYS A 714 -5.43 30.34 -6.17
N ALA A 715 -5.64 30.40 -7.49
CA ALA A 715 -6.97 30.40 -8.08
C ALA A 715 -7.59 29.01 -7.90
N ARG A 716 -8.73 28.93 -7.21
CA ARG A 716 -9.36 27.66 -6.82
C ARG A 716 -10.60 27.35 -7.64
N HIS A 717 -10.70 26.10 -8.07
CA HIS A 717 -11.90 25.52 -8.67
C HIS A 717 -12.25 24.20 -8.01
N ASP A 718 -13.48 24.11 -7.49
CA ASP A 718 -14.02 22.87 -6.94
C ASP A 718 -14.90 22.24 -8.02
N ALA A 719 -14.35 21.25 -8.70
CA ALA A 719 -15.03 20.50 -9.74
C ALA A 719 -15.75 19.26 -9.15
N PRO A 720 -16.81 18.79 -9.82
CA PRO A 720 -17.39 17.48 -9.50
C PRO A 720 -16.32 16.38 -9.58
N ILE A 721 -16.42 15.35 -8.74
CA ILE A 721 -15.45 14.26 -8.71
C ILE A 721 -15.33 13.54 -10.07
N THR A 722 -16.40 13.50 -10.85
CA THR A 722 -16.42 12.92 -12.20
C THR A 722 -15.51 13.64 -13.20
N ALA A 723 -15.09 14.87 -12.90
CA ALA A 723 -14.11 15.60 -13.70
C ALA A 723 -12.67 15.15 -13.45
N ALA A 724 -12.42 14.35 -12.40
CA ALA A 724 -11.10 13.89 -12.05
C ALA A 724 -10.61 12.74 -12.96
N ASN A 725 -11.52 11.89 -13.44
CA ASN A 725 -11.20 10.82 -14.39
C ASN A 725 -12.48 10.43 -15.17
N PRO A 726 -12.39 10.13 -16.50
CA PRO A 726 -13.54 9.78 -17.32
C PRO A 726 -14.33 8.53 -16.87
N ASN A 727 -13.67 7.61 -16.16
CA ASN A 727 -14.29 6.38 -15.70
C ASN A 727 -14.97 6.51 -14.33
N ILE A 728 -14.92 7.68 -13.68
CA ILE A 728 -15.61 7.90 -12.41
C ILE A 728 -17.10 8.12 -12.67
N GLY A 729 -17.93 7.22 -12.14
CA GLY A 729 -19.38 7.27 -12.26
C GLY A 729 -20.05 8.12 -11.16
N ASP A 730 -21.36 7.93 -11.02
CA ASP A 730 -22.16 8.61 -9.99
C ASP A 730 -21.80 8.10 -8.59
N TRP A 731 -21.14 8.94 -7.81
CA TRP A 731 -20.72 8.67 -6.43
C TRP A 731 -21.89 8.36 -5.48
N LYS A 732 -23.10 8.91 -5.75
CA LYS A 732 -24.32 8.71 -4.96
C LYS A 732 -24.75 7.23 -4.88
N ARG A 733 -24.22 6.40 -5.76
CA ARG A 733 -24.45 4.95 -5.68
C ARG A 733 -23.85 4.34 -4.41
N TYR A 734 -22.77 4.93 -3.87
CA TYR A 734 -21.94 4.31 -2.84
C TYR A 734 -21.88 5.10 -1.53
N VAL A 735 -21.82 6.44 -1.59
CA VAL A 735 -21.62 7.30 -0.41
C VAL A 735 -22.67 8.40 -0.34
N ASP A 736 -22.87 8.97 0.84
CA ASP A 736 -23.80 10.06 1.09
C ASP A 736 -23.09 11.42 1.15
N GLU A 737 -21.78 11.44 1.49
CA GLU A 737 -20.98 12.66 1.47
C GLU A 737 -20.44 12.94 0.06
N GLU A 738 -20.71 14.13 -0.45
CA GLU A 738 -20.28 14.54 -1.78
C GLU A 738 -18.76 14.71 -1.87
N PRO A 739 -18.05 13.90 -2.70
CA PRO A 739 -16.65 14.11 -2.99
C PRO A 739 -16.44 15.22 -4.01
N SER A 740 -15.37 15.98 -3.84
CA SER A 740 -14.99 17.11 -4.69
C SER A 740 -13.57 16.96 -5.19
N PHE A 741 -13.35 17.34 -6.44
CA PHE A 741 -12.05 17.48 -7.07
C PHE A 741 -11.62 18.95 -7.03
N ARG A 742 -10.88 19.33 -5.97
CA ARG A 742 -10.39 20.69 -5.77
C ARG A 742 -9.10 20.90 -6.54
N GLN A 743 -9.05 21.94 -7.37
CA GLN A 743 -7.91 22.29 -8.20
C GLN A 743 -7.39 23.67 -7.83
N PHE A 744 -6.05 23.80 -7.71
CA PHE A 744 -5.35 25.01 -7.33
C PHE A 744 -4.43 25.46 -8.46
N PHE A 745 -4.77 26.55 -9.11
CA PHE A 745 -4.03 27.08 -10.25
C PHE A 745 -3.22 28.32 -9.88
N CYS A 746 -2.11 28.53 -10.56
CA CYS A 746 -1.38 29.80 -10.47
C CYS A 746 -2.25 30.93 -11.06
N PRO A 747 -2.57 31.99 -10.31
CA PRO A 747 -3.37 33.10 -10.84
C PRO A 747 -2.64 33.92 -11.91
N GLY A 748 -1.32 33.80 -12.00
CA GLY A 748 -0.50 34.50 -13.00
C GLY A 748 -0.42 33.77 -14.34
N CYS A 749 -0.12 32.47 -14.35
CA CYS A 749 0.06 31.72 -15.60
C CYS A 749 -1.02 30.67 -15.88
N GLY A 750 -1.84 30.30 -14.90
CA GLY A 750 -2.89 29.28 -15.03
C GLY A 750 -2.39 27.84 -14.92
N HIS A 751 -1.10 27.62 -14.63
CA HIS A 751 -0.56 26.29 -14.42
C HIS A 751 -1.20 25.64 -13.18
N LEU A 752 -1.50 24.35 -13.23
CA LEU A 752 -2.08 23.62 -12.13
C LEU A 752 -0.98 23.31 -11.11
N ILE A 753 -1.08 23.93 -9.94
CA ILE A 753 -0.09 23.79 -8.86
C ILE A 753 -0.28 22.48 -8.13
N GLU A 754 -1.51 22.18 -7.71
CA GLU A 754 -1.85 20.98 -6.95
C GLU A 754 -3.34 20.69 -7.09
N ASN A 755 -3.72 19.45 -6.79
CA ASN A 755 -5.11 19.07 -6.58
C ASN A 755 -5.33 18.34 -5.26
N GLU A 756 -6.57 18.29 -4.84
CA GLU A 756 -6.97 17.66 -3.59
C GLU A 756 -8.32 16.95 -3.79
N ILE A 757 -8.37 15.67 -3.48
CA ILE A 757 -9.62 14.94 -3.35
C ILE A 757 -10.11 15.10 -1.92
N ALA A 758 -11.31 15.63 -1.74
CA ALA A 758 -11.88 15.89 -0.43
C ALA A 758 -13.41 15.79 -0.46
N ARG A 759 -14.05 15.59 0.69
CA ARG A 759 -15.50 15.84 0.80
C ARG A 759 -15.75 17.35 0.74
N THR A 760 -16.86 17.77 0.22
CA THR A 760 -17.21 19.20 0.13
C THR A 760 -17.16 19.91 1.48
N ILE A 761 -17.46 19.18 2.55
CA ILE A 761 -17.46 19.67 3.94
C ILE A 761 -16.06 19.80 4.58
N ASP A 762 -15.04 19.16 4.02
CA ASP A 762 -13.71 19.15 4.61
C ASP A 762 -12.98 20.49 4.42
N PRO A 763 -12.21 20.96 5.43
CA PRO A 763 -11.38 22.13 5.29
C PRO A 763 -10.26 21.91 4.26
N LEU A 764 -9.66 23.02 3.78
CA LEU A 764 -8.43 22.96 2.98
C LEU A 764 -7.31 22.31 3.79
N LEU A 765 -6.68 21.31 3.22
CA LEU A 765 -5.50 20.72 3.84
C LEU A 765 -4.28 21.63 3.63
N GLU A 766 -3.59 21.98 4.71
CA GLU A 766 -2.25 22.56 4.63
C GLU A 766 -1.25 21.42 4.52
N ASP A 767 -0.95 21.05 3.29
CA ASP A 767 -0.20 19.83 2.98
C ASP A 767 1.32 20.01 3.12
N ILE A 768 1.84 21.24 3.09
CA ILE A 768 3.28 21.52 3.20
C ILE A 768 3.52 22.73 4.13
N GLN A 769 4.32 22.54 5.16
CA GLN A 769 4.85 23.60 6.03
C GLN A 769 6.36 23.43 6.15
N ILE A 770 7.14 24.40 5.68
CA ILE A 770 8.61 24.38 5.76
C ILE A 770 9.06 25.18 6.97
N LYS A 771 9.91 24.61 7.80
CA LYS A 771 10.58 25.31 8.89
C LYS A 771 11.72 26.15 8.31
N LEU A 772 11.61 27.47 8.44
CA LEU A 772 12.53 28.44 7.84
C LEU A 772 13.75 28.76 8.72
#